data_9d64cc1b35eadf17f8b852eff01afb29
#
_entry.id   9d64cc1b35eadf17f8b852eff01afb29
#
_cell.length_a   1.000
_cell.length_b   1.000
_cell.length_c   1.000
_cell.angle_alpha   90.00
_cell.angle_beta   90.00
_cell.angle_gamma   90.00
#
_symmetry.space_group_name_H-M   'P 1'
#
loop_
_entity.id
_entity.type
_entity.pdbx_description
1 polymer ?
#
loop_
_entity_poly.entity_id
_entity_poly.type
_entity_poly.pdbx_seq_one_letter_code
_entity_poly.pdbx_strand_id
1 'polypeptide(L)'
;MRPAPGLSAQYPAAGPSPGERAEQRPVTALHGVGAALAARLARLGVTRVSDLLFVLPLRYEDRTRVSAIGSLQSGVRAAVDGEIQLTEIAYRGRRQLLCKISDGSGMLTLRFFHFSASQQQGLARGTRLRCFGEVRRGPLGLEMVHPEYRRLAGDTAALEDTLTPIYPLTEGVPQGRLRALIGASLRELERAALRDWLPAEAVLPPGLPSLKEALGYLHRPPREAQLAELAAGRHPAQRRLAFEELLAHHLTLKLRKRALKSDPAWELADGAGLTRRFLEALPFSLTRAQSRALRDAQEDLAASVPMVRLLQGDVGCGKTVVAAAAAARAAGSGLQAALMAPTELLAEQHWRSLRDWFAPLGETVALVSGGLPARTRRSALAAIASGEIRVVVGTHALFQAGIDFARLALVIVDEQHRFGVQQRLRLAEKGQKQGRLPHQLIMTATPIPRTLAMTAYADLDISVIDELPPGRTPVHTVVVPEQRRVEVVARIAQACRAGRQVYWVCPLIDESDELRAQAAEETAAGLSEALPGVRVGLVHGRMPAAAKDQAMLAFKAGRIQLLVATTVIEVGVDVPNATLMVIDNAERMGLAQLHQLRGRVGRGAEASSCVLLYRAPLSALARERLKVVRESCDGFEIARRDLELRGPGELLGTRQTGLAQLRVADLMRDADLLPRVQETAELLLASYPENVAGLAARWIGAGERYGRVG
;
A
#
# COMPACT_ATOMS: atom_id res chain seq x y z
N MET A 1 11.54 -17.79 26.48
CA MET A 1 10.35 -17.17 25.83
C MET A 1 9.31 -18.26 25.62
N ARG A 2 8.17 -18.23 26.31
CA ARG A 2 7.04 -19.08 25.96
C ARG A 2 6.43 -18.51 24.66
N PRO A 3 6.13 -19.35 23.66
CA PRO A 3 5.41 -18.87 22.48
C PRO A 3 4.07 -18.31 22.93
N ALA A 4 3.69 -17.13 22.41
CA ALA A 4 2.35 -16.61 22.61
C ALA A 4 1.33 -17.69 22.23
N PRO A 5 0.27 -17.92 23.02
CA PRO A 5 -0.74 -18.91 22.70
C PRO A 5 -1.33 -18.57 21.34
N GLY A 6 -1.27 -19.52 20.40
CA GLY A 6 -1.93 -19.38 19.11
C GLY A 6 -3.41 -19.09 19.31
N LEU A 7 -4.06 -18.46 18.33
CA LEU A 7 -5.51 -18.16 18.32
C LEU A 7 -6.40 -19.32 18.84
N SER A 8 -5.95 -20.57 18.63
CA SER A 8 -6.60 -21.79 19.13
C SER A 8 -6.52 -21.99 20.64
N ALA A 9 -5.63 -21.31 21.37
CA ALA A 9 -5.50 -21.48 22.82
C ALA A 9 -6.40 -20.52 23.62
N GLN A 10 -6.86 -19.44 23.01
CA GLN A 10 -7.83 -18.51 23.65
C GLN A 10 -9.29 -18.95 23.51
N TYR A 11 -9.60 -19.78 22.53
CA TYR A 11 -10.92 -20.33 22.29
C TYR A 11 -10.77 -21.84 22.03
N PRO A 12 -11.02 -22.73 23.01
CA PRO A 12 -10.94 -24.17 22.82
C PRO A 12 -11.94 -24.60 21.74
N ALA A 13 -11.42 -25.04 20.61
CA ALA A 13 -12.22 -25.50 19.50
C ALA A 13 -12.92 -26.82 19.88
N ALA A 14 -14.23 -26.86 19.82
CA ALA A 14 -14.93 -28.11 19.57
C ALA A 14 -14.33 -28.73 18.30
N GLY A 15 -14.17 -30.07 18.26
CA GLY A 15 -13.53 -30.75 17.11
C GLY A 15 -14.14 -30.29 15.79
N PRO A 16 -13.37 -30.27 14.68
CA PRO A 16 -13.81 -29.69 13.43
C PRO A 16 -15.11 -30.28 12.95
N SER A 17 -16.10 -29.42 12.67
CA SER A 17 -17.38 -29.77 12.13
C SER A 17 -17.25 -30.46 10.76
N PRO A 18 -18.28 -31.21 10.27
CA PRO A 18 -18.22 -31.81 8.93
C PRO A 18 -17.86 -30.77 7.82
N GLY A 19 -18.37 -29.55 7.92
CA GLY A 19 -18.06 -28.46 6.98
C GLY A 19 -16.62 -27.99 7.07
N GLU A 20 -16.06 -27.85 8.27
CA GLU A 20 -14.65 -27.48 8.46
C GLU A 20 -13.69 -28.56 7.95
N ARG A 21 -14.04 -29.85 8.10
CA ARG A 21 -13.29 -30.98 7.50
C ARG A 21 -13.30 -30.90 5.98
N ALA A 22 -14.43 -30.52 5.37
CA ALA A 22 -14.56 -30.35 3.94
C ALA A 22 -13.71 -29.17 3.43
N GLU A 23 -13.65 -28.05 4.18
CA GLU A 23 -12.81 -26.90 3.85
C GLU A 23 -11.31 -27.22 3.90
N GLN A 24 -10.88 -28.14 4.77
CA GLN A 24 -9.48 -28.52 4.93
C GLN A 24 -9.02 -29.60 3.94
N ARG A 25 -9.92 -30.15 3.10
CA ARG A 25 -9.54 -31.18 2.12
C ARG A 25 -8.48 -30.68 1.14
N PRO A 26 -7.35 -31.39 0.98
CA PRO A 26 -6.31 -30.98 0.03
C PRO A 26 -6.84 -31.04 -1.40
N VAL A 27 -6.35 -30.17 -2.28
CA VAL A 27 -6.78 -30.11 -3.69
C VAL A 27 -6.50 -31.42 -4.45
N THR A 28 -5.54 -32.22 -3.99
CA THR A 28 -5.24 -33.57 -4.51
C THR A 28 -6.36 -34.59 -4.32
N ALA A 29 -7.34 -34.29 -3.47
CA ALA A 29 -8.53 -35.12 -3.31
C ALA A 29 -9.52 -35.03 -4.49
N LEU A 30 -9.37 -34.02 -5.36
CA LEU A 30 -10.16 -33.90 -6.59
C LEU A 30 -9.63 -34.86 -7.67
N HIS A 31 -10.57 -35.49 -8.37
CA HIS A 31 -10.23 -36.41 -9.45
C HIS A 31 -9.35 -35.77 -10.52
N GLY A 32 -8.22 -36.42 -10.84
CA GLY A 32 -7.28 -35.96 -11.84
C GLY A 32 -6.33 -34.84 -11.35
N VAL A 33 -6.25 -34.57 -10.06
CA VAL A 33 -5.26 -33.65 -9.47
C VAL A 33 -4.14 -34.43 -8.81
N GLY A 34 -3.08 -34.71 -9.57
CA GLY A 34 -1.83 -35.28 -9.04
C GLY A 34 -0.89 -34.21 -8.49
N ALA A 35 0.23 -34.66 -7.88
CA ALA A 35 1.21 -33.77 -7.23
C ALA A 35 1.73 -32.63 -8.14
N ALA A 36 2.00 -32.91 -9.43
CA ALA A 36 2.48 -31.92 -10.37
C ALA A 36 1.44 -30.81 -10.65
N LEU A 37 0.16 -31.14 -10.76
CA LEU A 37 -0.90 -30.16 -10.96
C LEU A 37 -1.15 -29.38 -9.65
N ALA A 38 -1.12 -30.04 -8.49
CA ALA A 38 -1.25 -29.40 -7.19
C ALA A 38 -0.13 -28.35 -6.97
N ALA A 39 1.12 -28.67 -7.33
CA ALA A 39 2.23 -27.73 -7.27
C ALA A 39 2.04 -26.48 -8.16
N ARG A 40 1.40 -26.65 -9.33
CA ARG A 40 1.05 -25.53 -10.21
C ARG A 40 -0.11 -24.69 -9.63
N LEU A 41 -1.13 -25.34 -9.09
CA LEU A 41 -2.25 -24.66 -8.43
C LEU A 41 -1.81 -23.89 -7.19
N ALA A 42 -0.80 -24.38 -6.47
CA ALA A 42 -0.22 -23.66 -5.31
C ALA A 42 0.34 -22.29 -5.69
N ARG A 43 0.79 -22.08 -6.95
CA ARG A 43 1.20 -20.74 -7.44
C ARG A 43 0.04 -19.74 -7.51
N LEU A 44 -1.20 -20.23 -7.60
CA LEU A 44 -2.43 -19.43 -7.52
C LEU A 44 -2.96 -19.34 -6.07
N GLY A 45 -2.20 -19.80 -5.08
CA GLY A 45 -2.64 -19.86 -3.69
C GLY A 45 -3.63 -21.00 -3.39
N VAL A 46 -3.80 -21.95 -4.32
CA VAL A 46 -4.75 -23.07 -4.18
C VAL A 46 -4.03 -24.29 -3.64
N THR A 47 -4.31 -24.65 -2.40
CA THR A 47 -3.80 -25.85 -1.72
C THR A 47 -4.93 -26.79 -1.31
N ARG A 48 -6.13 -26.25 -1.11
CA ARG A 48 -7.35 -26.97 -0.68
C ARG A 48 -8.43 -26.90 -1.74
N VAL A 49 -9.40 -27.80 -1.64
CA VAL A 49 -10.56 -27.80 -2.55
C VAL A 49 -11.36 -26.50 -2.42
N SER A 50 -11.53 -26.00 -1.20
CA SER A 50 -12.21 -24.74 -0.93
C SER A 50 -11.53 -23.53 -1.54
N ASP A 51 -10.19 -23.52 -1.63
CA ASP A 51 -9.45 -22.38 -2.19
C ASP A 51 -9.82 -22.09 -3.64
N LEU A 52 -10.22 -23.14 -4.41
CA LEU A 52 -10.69 -22.99 -5.79
C LEU A 52 -11.90 -22.06 -5.91
N LEU A 53 -12.76 -22.01 -4.88
CA LEU A 53 -13.96 -21.16 -4.86
C LEU A 53 -13.63 -19.69 -4.69
N PHE A 54 -12.44 -19.37 -4.17
CA PHE A 54 -11.95 -18.01 -3.99
C PHE A 54 -10.99 -17.57 -5.11
N VAL A 55 -10.77 -18.42 -6.13
CA VAL A 55 -10.17 -18.00 -7.40
C VAL A 55 -11.28 -17.38 -8.25
N LEU A 56 -11.47 -16.08 -8.13
CA LEU A 56 -12.57 -15.39 -8.80
C LEU A 56 -12.27 -15.13 -10.28
N PRO A 57 -13.30 -15.08 -11.15
CA PRO A 57 -13.15 -14.72 -12.54
C PRO A 57 -12.65 -13.29 -12.71
N LEU A 58 -11.71 -13.08 -13.64
CA LEU A 58 -11.23 -11.76 -14.06
C LEU A 58 -12.25 -11.04 -14.95
N ARG A 59 -12.99 -11.80 -15.73
CA ARG A 59 -14.05 -11.33 -16.63
C ARG A 59 -14.96 -12.49 -17.03
N TYR A 60 -16.05 -12.16 -17.70
CA TYR A 60 -17.01 -13.10 -18.22
C TYR A 60 -17.14 -12.98 -19.73
N GLU A 61 -17.40 -14.10 -20.40
CA GLU A 61 -17.68 -14.17 -21.83
C GLU A 61 -19.11 -14.65 -22.04
N ASP A 62 -19.87 -13.93 -22.87
CA ASP A 62 -21.23 -14.38 -23.25
C ASP A 62 -21.12 -15.46 -24.34
N ARG A 63 -21.33 -16.71 -23.98
CA ARG A 63 -21.43 -17.87 -24.86
C ARG A 63 -22.85 -18.46 -24.88
N THR A 64 -23.79 -17.75 -24.28
CA THR A 64 -25.18 -18.15 -24.16
C THR A 64 -25.99 -17.89 -25.43
N ARG A 65 -25.42 -17.12 -26.37
CA ARG A 65 -26.06 -16.74 -27.61
C ARG A 65 -25.16 -17.08 -28.79
N VAL A 66 -25.75 -17.61 -29.84
CA VAL A 66 -25.07 -17.79 -31.14
C VAL A 66 -25.41 -16.61 -32.04
N SER A 67 -24.38 -15.96 -32.55
CA SER A 67 -24.51 -14.85 -33.48
C SER A 67 -24.51 -15.37 -34.91
N ALA A 68 -25.36 -14.81 -35.79
CA ALA A 68 -25.30 -15.11 -37.20
C ALA A 68 -23.99 -14.57 -37.79
N ILE A 69 -23.30 -15.36 -38.61
CA ILE A 69 -21.99 -15.00 -39.19
C ILE A 69 -22.08 -13.70 -40.00
N GLY A 70 -23.18 -13.49 -40.71
CA GLY A 70 -23.41 -12.27 -41.51
C GLY A 70 -23.57 -10.99 -40.67
N SER A 71 -23.87 -11.11 -39.34
CA SER A 71 -24.03 -9.95 -38.44
C SER A 71 -22.76 -9.59 -37.66
N LEU A 72 -21.67 -10.36 -37.84
CA LEU A 72 -20.44 -10.19 -37.09
C LEU A 72 -19.72 -8.89 -37.42
N GLN A 73 -19.15 -8.25 -36.39
CA GLN A 73 -18.31 -7.08 -36.53
C GLN A 73 -16.90 -7.37 -36.01
N SER A 74 -15.90 -6.75 -36.66
CA SER A 74 -14.50 -6.87 -36.23
C SER A 74 -14.31 -6.26 -34.84
N GLY A 75 -13.55 -6.95 -33.98
CA GLY A 75 -13.27 -6.54 -32.59
C GLY A 75 -14.23 -7.14 -31.57
N VAL A 76 -15.31 -7.80 -31.98
CA VAL A 76 -16.29 -8.44 -31.08
C VAL A 76 -15.90 -9.89 -30.84
N ARG A 77 -16.08 -10.39 -29.61
CA ARG A 77 -16.02 -11.82 -29.30
C ARG A 77 -17.43 -12.42 -29.41
N ALA A 78 -17.55 -13.49 -30.18
CA ALA A 78 -18.87 -14.07 -30.46
C ALA A 78 -18.78 -15.62 -30.51
N ALA A 79 -19.89 -16.26 -30.11
CA ALA A 79 -20.14 -17.66 -30.40
C ALA A 79 -20.88 -17.76 -31.74
N VAL A 80 -20.43 -18.60 -32.64
CA VAL A 80 -21.02 -18.85 -33.96
C VAL A 80 -21.15 -20.35 -34.21
N ASP A 81 -22.24 -20.74 -34.82
CA ASP A 81 -22.42 -22.07 -35.36
C ASP A 81 -22.22 -22.03 -36.87
N GLY A 82 -21.53 -23.02 -37.44
CA GLY A 82 -21.35 -23.07 -38.89
C GLY A 82 -20.89 -24.46 -39.33
N GLU A 83 -21.17 -24.74 -40.59
CA GLU A 83 -20.69 -25.93 -41.27
C GLU A 83 -19.43 -25.64 -42.06
N ILE A 84 -18.43 -26.52 -41.98
CA ILE A 84 -17.18 -26.39 -42.72
C ILE A 84 -17.44 -26.60 -44.22
N GLN A 85 -17.23 -25.54 -44.99
CA GLN A 85 -17.33 -25.56 -46.46
C GLN A 85 -16.00 -25.96 -47.12
N LEU A 86 -14.87 -25.51 -46.55
CA LEU A 86 -13.52 -25.74 -47.06
C LEU A 86 -12.52 -25.84 -45.91
N THR A 87 -11.62 -26.81 -46.02
CA THR A 87 -10.44 -26.93 -45.17
C THR A 87 -9.21 -27.04 -46.03
N GLU A 88 -8.23 -26.14 -45.88
CA GLU A 88 -7.01 -26.11 -46.66
C GLU A 88 -5.80 -25.79 -45.76
N ILE A 89 -4.61 -26.30 -46.20
CA ILE A 89 -3.35 -25.90 -45.60
C ILE A 89 -2.73 -24.84 -46.50
N ALA A 90 -2.56 -23.63 -45.95
CA ALA A 90 -1.93 -22.52 -46.66
C ALA A 90 -0.49 -22.30 -46.17
N TYR A 91 0.40 -21.95 -47.12
CA TYR A 91 1.79 -21.61 -46.82
C TYR A 91 2.02 -20.14 -47.17
N ARG A 92 1.68 -19.24 -46.21
CA ARG A 92 2.01 -17.80 -46.30
C ARG A 92 3.02 -17.45 -45.21
N GLY A 93 4.30 -17.68 -45.50
CA GLY A 93 5.39 -17.53 -44.55
C GLY A 93 5.48 -18.69 -43.53
N ARG A 94 4.38 -19.12 -42.95
CA ARG A 94 4.27 -20.28 -42.03
C ARG A 94 3.12 -21.18 -42.46
N ARG A 95 3.26 -22.49 -42.17
CA ARG A 95 2.19 -23.48 -42.36
C ARG A 95 1.01 -23.13 -41.45
N GLN A 96 -0.21 -23.00 -42.01
CA GLN A 96 -1.43 -22.68 -41.30
C GLN A 96 -2.61 -23.48 -41.86
N LEU A 97 -3.53 -23.86 -40.98
CA LEU A 97 -4.78 -24.51 -41.35
C LEU A 97 -5.86 -23.44 -41.42
N LEU A 98 -6.53 -23.34 -42.54
CA LEU A 98 -7.66 -22.47 -42.80
C LEU A 98 -8.91 -23.31 -42.97
N CYS A 99 -9.95 -23.02 -42.16
CA CYS A 99 -11.27 -23.64 -42.29
C CYS A 99 -12.29 -22.54 -42.55
N LYS A 100 -13.01 -22.59 -43.68
CA LYS A 100 -14.11 -21.69 -43.97
C LYS A 100 -15.40 -22.33 -43.50
N ILE A 101 -16.12 -21.65 -42.59
CA ILE A 101 -17.40 -22.07 -42.09
C ILE A 101 -18.50 -21.14 -42.57
N SER A 102 -19.72 -21.65 -42.73
CA SER A 102 -20.92 -20.89 -43.08
C SER A 102 -22.13 -21.39 -42.31
N ASP A 103 -23.01 -20.45 -41.95
CA ASP A 103 -24.33 -20.70 -41.36
C ASP A 103 -25.49 -20.36 -42.33
N GLY A 104 -25.16 -20.03 -43.57
CA GLY A 104 -26.09 -19.56 -44.57
C GLY A 104 -26.26 -18.03 -44.60
N SER A 105 -25.94 -17.32 -43.54
CA SER A 105 -25.99 -15.85 -43.47
C SER A 105 -24.69 -15.15 -43.89
N GLY A 106 -23.58 -15.88 -43.79
CA GLY A 106 -22.26 -15.37 -44.10
C GLY A 106 -21.18 -16.44 -44.11
N MET A 107 -19.93 -16.01 -44.33
CA MET A 107 -18.75 -16.87 -44.26
C MET A 107 -17.74 -16.32 -43.27
N LEU A 108 -17.12 -17.21 -42.42
CA LEU A 108 -16.06 -16.91 -41.47
C LEU A 108 -14.89 -17.84 -41.66
N THR A 109 -13.67 -17.31 -41.64
CA THR A 109 -12.44 -18.11 -41.72
C THR A 109 -11.91 -18.40 -40.34
N LEU A 110 -11.74 -19.67 -39.98
CA LEU A 110 -11.02 -20.11 -38.80
C LEU A 110 -9.56 -20.34 -39.16
N ARG A 111 -8.65 -19.72 -38.44
CA ARG A 111 -7.22 -19.79 -38.73
C ARG A 111 -6.45 -20.40 -37.57
N PHE A 112 -5.68 -21.46 -37.83
CA PHE A 112 -4.82 -22.13 -36.87
C PHE A 112 -3.36 -22.13 -37.34
N PHE A 113 -2.47 -21.48 -36.61
CA PHE A 113 -1.02 -21.47 -36.89
C PHE A 113 -0.33 -22.71 -36.34
N HIS A 114 -0.88 -23.31 -35.29
CA HIS A 114 -0.44 -24.58 -34.69
C HIS A 114 -1.60 -25.56 -34.71
N PHE A 115 -1.41 -26.69 -35.34
CA PHE A 115 -2.46 -27.73 -35.44
C PHE A 115 -1.83 -29.13 -35.61
N SER A 116 -2.52 -30.14 -35.09
CA SER A 116 -2.16 -31.55 -35.22
C SER A 116 -2.83 -32.17 -36.44
N ALA A 117 -2.31 -33.33 -36.90
CA ALA A 117 -2.95 -34.10 -37.94
C ALA A 117 -4.37 -34.55 -37.55
N SER A 118 -4.57 -34.93 -36.31
CA SER A 118 -5.88 -35.26 -35.76
C SER A 118 -6.87 -34.09 -35.80
N GLN A 119 -6.40 -32.88 -35.52
CA GLN A 119 -7.20 -31.65 -35.64
C GLN A 119 -7.60 -31.39 -37.10
N GLN A 120 -6.65 -31.54 -38.03
CA GLN A 120 -6.93 -31.37 -39.47
C GLN A 120 -7.98 -32.37 -39.97
N GLN A 121 -7.83 -33.66 -39.62
CA GLN A 121 -8.79 -34.70 -40.00
C GLN A 121 -10.17 -34.44 -39.37
N GLY A 122 -10.16 -33.91 -38.16
CA GLY A 122 -11.37 -33.58 -37.42
C GLY A 122 -12.13 -32.36 -37.91
N LEU A 123 -11.52 -31.52 -38.71
CA LEU A 123 -12.13 -30.32 -39.31
C LEU A 123 -12.41 -30.54 -40.80
N ALA A 124 -12.96 -31.69 -41.17
CA ALA A 124 -13.32 -32.06 -42.54
C ALA A 124 -14.57 -31.26 -43.00
N ARG A 125 -14.69 -31.09 -44.32
CA ARG A 125 -15.87 -30.49 -44.96
C ARG A 125 -17.16 -31.23 -44.52
N GLY A 126 -18.20 -30.46 -44.30
CA GLY A 126 -19.51 -30.96 -43.80
C GLY A 126 -19.60 -31.12 -42.27
N THR A 127 -18.48 -30.91 -41.54
CA THR A 127 -18.51 -30.95 -40.08
C THR A 127 -19.14 -29.65 -39.52
N ARG A 128 -20.18 -29.78 -38.71
CA ARG A 128 -20.80 -28.64 -38.00
C ARG A 128 -20.01 -28.34 -36.73
N LEU A 129 -19.68 -27.08 -36.55
CA LEU A 129 -18.91 -26.58 -35.42
C LEU A 129 -19.64 -25.44 -34.71
N ARG A 130 -19.50 -25.40 -33.40
CA ARG A 130 -19.69 -24.17 -32.62
C ARG A 130 -18.32 -23.64 -32.28
N CYS A 131 -18.06 -22.39 -32.68
CA CYS A 131 -16.80 -21.70 -32.46
C CYS A 131 -17.02 -20.49 -31.56
N PHE A 132 -16.04 -20.21 -30.69
CA PHE A 132 -16.01 -18.98 -29.92
C PHE A 132 -14.64 -18.32 -30.04
N GLY A 133 -14.62 -17.04 -30.36
CA GLY A 133 -13.37 -16.29 -30.53
C GLY A 133 -13.59 -14.82 -30.83
N GLU A 134 -12.49 -14.09 -30.93
CA GLU A 134 -12.49 -12.71 -31.38
C GLU A 134 -12.58 -12.66 -32.90
N VAL A 135 -13.54 -11.94 -33.40
CA VAL A 135 -13.72 -11.69 -34.82
C VAL A 135 -12.75 -10.61 -35.26
N ARG A 136 -11.93 -10.88 -36.27
CA ARG A 136 -10.98 -9.93 -36.82
C ARG A 136 -11.17 -9.77 -38.31
N ARG A 137 -10.69 -8.67 -38.89
CA ARG A 137 -10.66 -8.48 -40.31
C ARG A 137 -9.36 -9.07 -40.86
N GLY A 138 -9.47 -10.16 -41.57
CA GLY A 138 -8.34 -10.80 -42.26
C GLY A 138 -8.31 -10.50 -43.75
N PRO A 139 -7.29 -11.05 -44.49
CA PRO A 139 -7.13 -10.83 -45.93
C PRO A 139 -8.28 -11.40 -46.79
N LEU A 140 -9.03 -12.36 -46.26
CA LEU A 140 -10.12 -13.06 -46.93
C LEU A 140 -11.52 -12.72 -46.37
N GLY A 141 -11.63 -11.66 -45.63
CA GLY A 141 -12.89 -11.27 -44.93
C GLY A 141 -12.76 -11.41 -43.40
N LEU A 142 -13.86 -11.70 -42.73
CA LEU A 142 -13.85 -11.93 -41.28
C LEU A 142 -13.16 -13.26 -40.95
N GLU A 143 -12.34 -13.26 -39.92
CA GLU A 143 -11.65 -14.44 -39.43
C GLU A 143 -11.62 -14.52 -37.89
N MET A 144 -11.50 -15.73 -37.37
CA MET A 144 -11.15 -16.02 -35.98
C MET A 144 -9.81 -16.76 -35.93
N VAL A 145 -8.87 -16.27 -35.12
CA VAL A 145 -7.54 -16.90 -34.98
C VAL A 145 -7.57 -17.77 -33.71
N HIS A 146 -7.23 -19.05 -33.88
CA HIS A 146 -7.24 -20.03 -32.80
C HIS A 146 -8.53 -20.00 -31.95
N PRO A 147 -9.76 -20.05 -32.57
CA PRO A 147 -10.98 -20.06 -31.78
C PRO A 147 -11.06 -21.33 -30.94
N GLU A 148 -11.71 -21.23 -29.78
CA GLU A 148 -12.22 -22.44 -29.12
C GLU A 148 -13.35 -23.03 -29.98
N TYR A 149 -13.35 -24.34 -30.19
CA TYR A 149 -14.41 -24.98 -30.98
C TYR A 149 -14.81 -26.32 -30.43
N ARG A 150 -16.05 -26.69 -30.68
CA ARG A 150 -16.58 -28.05 -30.45
C ARG A 150 -17.36 -28.51 -31.67
N ARG A 151 -17.32 -29.82 -31.95
CA ARG A 151 -18.16 -30.42 -32.98
C ARG A 151 -19.58 -30.56 -32.45
N LEU A 152 -20.55 -30.27 -33.29
CA LEU A 152 -21.96 -30.43 -33.01
C LEU A 152 -22.39 -31.79 -33.54
N ALA A 153 -22.86 -32.68 -32.63
CA ALA A 153 -23.49 -33.95 -32.99
C ALA A 153 -25.00 -33.70 -33.00
N GLY A 154 -25.61 -33.55 -34.21
CA GLY A 154 -27.05 -33.28 -34.38
C GLY A 154 -27.41 -31.78 -34.36
N ASP A 155 -28.68 -31.45 -34.54
CA ASP A 155 -29.19 -30.09 -34.75
C ASP A 155 -29.29 -29.23 -33.47
N THR A 156 -29.19 -29.82 -32.28
CA THR A 156 -29.42 -29.13 -31.02
C THR A 156 -28.35 -29.46 -29.98
N ALA A 157 -27.15 -28.88 -30.13
CA ALA A 157 -26.26 -28.83 -28.96
C ALA A 157 -26.74 -27.70 -28.03
N ALA A 158 -27.07 -28.04 -26.78
CA ALA A 158 -27.49 -27.06 -25.79
C ALA A 158 -26.51 -25.91 -25.66
N LEU A 159 -27.02 -24.70 -25.65
CA LEU A 159 -26.24 -23.50 -25.33
C LEU A 159 -25.84 -23.51 -23.85
N GLU A 160 -24.84 -22.74 -23.49
CA GLU A 160 -24.52 -22.52 -22.09
C GLU A 160 -25.64 -21.65 -21.49
N ASP A 161 -26.19 -22.07 -20.33
CA ASP A 161 -27.26 -21.32 -19.64
C ASP A 161 -26.72 -20.17 -18.79
N THR A 162 -25.38 -20.14 -18.61
CA THR A 162 -24.67 -19.15 -17.78
C THR A 162 -23.51 -18.55 -18.56
N LEU A 163 -23.14 -17.34 -18.16
CA LEU A 163 -21.93 -16.69 -18.70
C LEU A 163 -20.69 -17.52 -18.35
N THR A 164 -19.73 -17.56 -19.27
CA THR A 164 -18.51 -18.35 -19.10
C THR A 164 -17.47 -17.55 -18.34
N PRO A 165 -17.05 -17.97 -17.14
CA PRO A 165 -16.02 -17.29 -16.35
C PRO A 165 -14.62 -17.52 -16.93
N ILE A 166 -13.80 -16.46 -16.95
CA ILE A 166 -12.39 -16.48 -17.33
C ILE A 166 -11.55 -16.20 -16.10
N TYR A 167 -10.78 -17.19 -15.69
CA TYR A 167 -9.97 -17.17 -14.47
C TYR A 167 -8.53 -16.71 -14.71
N PRO A 168 -7.81 -16.23 -13.68
CA PRO A 168 -6.38 -16.02 -13.75
C PRO A 168 -5.65 -17.33 -14.05
N LEU A 169 -4.69 -17.28 -14.97
CA LEU A 169 -3.93 -18.45 -15.39
C LEU A 169 -2.59 -18.55 -14.69
N THR A 170 -2.14 -19.79 -14.50
CA THR A 170 -0.74 -20.11 -14.19
C THR A 170 -0.19 -21.04 -15.27
N GLU A 171 1.11 -21.05 -15.42
CA GLU A 171 1.78 -21.89 -16.44
C GLU A 171 1.41 -23.36 -16.29
N GLY A 172 0.95 -23.97 -17.39
CA GLY A 172 0.58 -25.38 -17.46
C GLY A 172 -0.79 -25.74 -16.90
N VAL A 173 -1.66 -24.76 -16.59
CA VAL A 173 -3.07 -25.00 -16.21
C VAL A 173 -3.99 -24.23 -17.17
N PRO A 174 -4.54 -24.90 -18.20
CA PRO A 174 -5.43 -24.25 -19.18
C PRO A 174 -6.79 -23.91 -18.56
N GLN A 175 -7.48 -22.89 -19.12
CA GLN A 175 -8.81 -22.40 -18.67
C GLN A 175 -9.83 -23.51 -18.49
N GLY A 176 -9.95 -24.39 -19.49
CA GLY A 176 -10.92 -25.50 -19.44
C GLY A 176 -10.70 -26.43 -18.24
N ARG A 177 -9.42 -26.69 -17.89
CA ARG A 177 -9.08 -27.50 -16.74
C ARG A 177 -9.42 -26.81 -15.43
N LEU A 178 -9.09 -25.52 -15.31
CA LEU A 178 -9.39 -24.74 -14.11
C LEU A 178 -10.90 -24.59 -13.90
N ARG A 179 -11.66 -24.31 -14.95
CA ARG A 179 -13.14 -24.30 -14.92
C ARG A 179 -13.72 -25.64 -14.45
N ALA A 180 -13.20 -26.77 -14.95
CA ALA A 180 -13.66 -28.10 -14.55
C ALA A 180 -13.40 -28.36 -13.06
N LEU A 181 -12.24 -27.98 -12.52
CA LEU A 181 -11.88 -28.13 -11.11
C LEU A 181 -12.76 -27.26 -10.21
N ILE A 182 -12.98 -25.99 -10.58
CA ILE A 182 -13.87 -25.07 -9.85
C ILE A 182 -15.32 -25.60 -9.88
N GLY A 183 -15.78 -26.09 -11.03
CA GLY A 183 -17.09 -26.72 -11.15
C GLY A 183 -17.23 -27.98 -10.26
N ALA A 184 -16.17 -28.78 -10.10
CA ALA A 184 -16.15 -29.90 -9.18
C ALA A 184 -16.20 -29.42 -7.72
N SER A 185 -15.44 -28.38 -7.37
CA SER A 185 -15.46 -27.78 -6.04
C SER A 185 -16.83 -27.20 -5.68
N LEU A 186 -17.51 -26.53 -6.63
CA LEU A 186 -18.89 -26.04 -6.42
C LEU A 186 -19.88 -27.18 -6.12
N ARG A 187 -19.80 -28.30 -6.84
CA ARG A 187 -20.66 -29.48 -6.55
C ARG A 187 -20.36 -30.10 -5.18
N GLU A 188 -19.12 -30.08 -4.74
CA GLU A 188 -18.77 -30.49 -3.37
C GLU A 188 -19.32 -29.53 -2.33
N LEU A 189 -19.27 -28.20 -2.60
CA LEU A 189 -19.87 -27.19 -1.75
C LEU A 189 -21.38 -27.36 -1.59
N GLU A 190 -22.08 -27.73 -2.68
CA GLU A 190 -23.51 -28.01 -2.64
C GLU A 190 -23.83 -29.20 -1.72
N ARG A 191 -22.93 -30.20 -1.64
CA ARG A 191 -23.10 -31.43 -0.84
C ARG A 191 -22.65 -31.30 0.62
N ALA A 192 -21.53 -30.56 0.86
CA ALA A 192 -20.81 -30.57 2.14
C ALA A 192 -20.98 -29.28 2.95
N ALA A 193 -21.81 -28.32 2.51
CA ALA A 193 -22.13 -27.05 3.14
C ALA A 193 -20.86 -26.30 3.64
N LEU A 194 -20.26 -25.47 2.78
CA LEU A 194 -19.26 -24.49 3.22
C LEU A 194 -19.86 -23.67 4.39
N ARG A 195 -19.17 -23.61 5.51
CA ARG A 195 -19.69 -22.89 6.68
C ARG A 195 -19.67 -21.38 6.39
N ASP A 196 -20.82 -20.74 6.47
CA ASP A 196 -20.88 -19.29 6.54
C ASP A 196 -20.57 -18.87 7.98
N TRP A 197 -19.43 -18.17 8.17
CA TRP A 197 -18.99 -17.70 9.48
C TRP A 197 -19.71 -16.44 9.92
N LEU A 198 -20.52 -15.82 9.03
CA LEU A 198 -21.32 -14.65 9.34
C LEU A 198 -22.78 -15.07 9.60
N PRO A 199 -23.26 -15.00 10.85
CA PRO A 199 -24.66 -15.24 11.16
C PRO A 199 -25.57 -14.29 10.36
N ALA A 200 -26.42 -14.85 9.49
CA ALA A 200 -27.16 -14.07 8.49
C ALA A 200 -28.07 -13.00 9.11
N GLU A 201 -28.71 -13.29 10.24
CA GLU A 201 -29.73 -12.42 10.84
C GLU A 201 -29.15 -11.25 11.66
N ALA A 202 -27.93 -11.39 12.21
CA ALA A 202 -27.36 -10.40 13.14
C ALA A 202 -26.19 -9.61 12.56
N VAL A 203 -25.50 -10.11 11.55
CA VAL A 203 -24.15 -9.65 11.17
C VAL A 203 -24.06 -9.22 9.72
N LEU A 204 -24.80 -9.87 8.81
CA LEU A 204 -24.69 -9.61 7.39
C LEU A 204 -25.36 -8.25 7.02
N PRO A 205 -24.67 -7.35 6.33
CA PRO A 205 -25.30 -6.11 5.85
C PRO A 205 -26.51 -6.38 4.96
N PRO A 206 -27.58 -5.59 5.09
CA PRO A 206 -28.77 -5.73 4.24
C PRO A 206 -28.41 -5.70 2.74
N GLY A 207 -29.02 -6.57 1.96
CA GLY A 207 -28.83 -6.65 0.51
C GLY A 207 -27.61 -7.45 0.05
N LEU A 208 -26.79 -7.99 0.96
CA LEU A 208 -25.75 -8.93 0.62
C LEU A 208 -26.25 -10.37 0.70
N PRO A 209 -25.95 -11.22 -0.31
CA PRO A 209 -26.35 -12.62 -0.33
C PRO A 209 -25.55 -13.46 0.69
N SER A 210 -25.99 -14.68 0.96
CA SER A 210 -25.20 -15.66 1.69
C SER A 210 -23.90 -16.01 0.94
N LEU A 211 -22.91 -16.58 1.65
CA LEU A 211 -21.65 -16.99 1.02
C LEU A 211 -21.87 -17.98 -0.13
N LYS A 212 -22.78 -18.94 0.04
CA LYS A 212 -23.11 -19.94 -0.97
C LYS A 212 -23.70 -19.31 -2.23
N GLU A 213 -24.65 -18.39 -2.06
CA GLU A 213 -25.26 -17.67 -3.18
C GLU A 213 -24.26 -16.79 -3.89
N ALA A 214 -23.41 -16.06 -3.14
CA ALA A 214 -22.37 -15.20 -3.70
C ALA A 214 -21.38 -15.99 -4.57
N LEU A 215 -20.85 -17.10 -4.05
CA LEU A 215 -19.92 -17.95 -4.80
C LEU A 215 -20.59 -18.61 -5.99
N GLY A 216 -21.81 -19.13 -5.80
CA GLY A 216 -22.60 -19.72 -6.89
C GLY A 216 -22.81 -18.75 -8.04
N TYR A 217 -23.21 -17.52 -7.72
CA TYR A 217 -23.43 -16.47 -8.73
C TYR A 217 -22.15 -16.08 -9.46
N LEU A 218 -21.04 -15.85 -8.73
CA LEU A 218 -19.78 -15.42 -9.33
C LEU A 218 -19.16 -16.46 -10.27
N HIS A 219 -19.36 -17.73 -10.00
CA HIS A 219 -18.85 -18.81 -10.85
C HIS A 219 -19.81 -19.25 -11.96
N ARG A 220 -21.09 -18.97 -11.82
CA ARG A 220 -22.14 -19.32 -12.78
C ARG A 220 -23.18 -18.20 -12.88
N PRO A 221 -22.78 -16.99 -13.32
CA PRO A 221 -23.75 -15.91 -13.44
C PRO A 221 -24.75 -16.21 -14.55
N PRO A 222 -26.04 -15.90 -14.35
CA PRO A 222 -27.05 -16.11 -15.38
C PRO A 222 -26.75 -15.23 -16.60
N ARG A 223 -27.32 -15.59 -17.74
CA ARG A 223 -27.09 -14.86 -19.00
C ARG A 223 -27.55 -13.40 -18.96
N GLU A 224 -28.51 -13.08 -18.08
CA GLU A 224 -29.06 -11.74 -17.85
C GLU A 224 -28.19 -10.91 -16.88
N ALA A 225 -27.10 -11.48 -16.34
CA ALA A 225 -26.25 -10.79 -15.38
C ALA A 225 -25.70 -9.47 -15.94
N GLN A 226 -25.70 -8.45 -15.10
CA GLN A 226 -25.21 -7.12 -15.45
C GLN A 226 -23.69 -7.10 -15.50
N LEU A 227 -23.09 -7.35 -16.67
CA LEU A 227 -21.65 -7.43 -16.87
C LEU A 227 -20.93 -6.15 -16.44
N ALA A 228 -21.56 -4.99 -16.57
CA ALA A 228 -20.96 -3.72 -16.14
C ALA A 228 -20.75 -3.66 -14.62
N GLU A 229 -21.71 -4.11 -13.82
CA GLU A 229 -21.57 -4.19 -12.35
C GLU A 229 -20.53 -5.20 -11.93
N LEU A 230 -20.50 -6.38 -12.57
CA LEU A 230 -19.49 -7.40 -12.34
C LEU A 230 -18.09 -6.92 -12.70
N ALA A 231 -17.95 -6.20 -13.83
CA ALA A 231 -16.67 -5.62 -14.24
C ALA A 231 -16.20 -4.51 -13.31
N ALA A 232 -17.14 -3.72 -12.78
CA ALA A 232 -16.86 -2.68 -11.80
C ALA A 232 -16.58 -3.21 -10.37
N GLY A 233 -16.77 -4.51 -10.13
CA GLY A 233 -16.62 -5.11 -8.79
C GLY A 233 -17.71 -4.72 -7.80
N ARG A 234 -18.84 -4.18 -8.26
CA ARG A 234 -19.93 -3.62 -7.43
C ARG A 234 -21.12 -4.54 -7.23
N HIS A 235 -21.13 -5.69 -7.90
CA HIS A 235 -22.23 -6.64 -7.75
C HIS A 235 -22.33 -7.14 -6.29
N PRO A 236 -23.54 -7.30 -5.71
CA PRO A 236 -23.74 -7.73 -4.31
C PRO A 236 -22.94 -8.99 -3.92
N ALA A 237 -22.80 -9.96 -4.84
CA ALA A 237 -22.01 -11.16 -4.61
C ALA A 237 -20.50 -10.85 -4.43
N GLN A 238 -19.94 -9.91 -5.20
CA GLN A 238 -18.55 -9.47 -5.02
C GLN A 238 -18.39 -8.66 -3.74
N ARG A 239 -19.33 -7.78 -3.43
CA ARG A 239 -19.35 -7.00 -2.19
C ARG A 239 -19.47 -7.89 -0.95
N ARG A 240 -20.22 -9.00 -1.03
CA ARG A 240 -20.29 -10.00 0.05
C ARG A 240 -18.91 -10.58 0.39
N LEU A 241 -18.13 -10.96 -0.63
CA LEU A 241 -16.78 -11.49 -0.42
C LEU A 241 -15.80 -10.41 0.03
N ALA A 242 -15.88 -9.20 -0.52
CA ALA A 242 -15.08 -8.07 -0.10
C ALA A 242 -15.33 -7.71 1.37
N PHE A 243 -16.59 -7.69 1.81
CA PHE A 243 -16.95 -7.46 3.21
C PHE A 243 -16.34 -8.52 4.13
N GLU A 244 -16.44 -9.80 3.77
CA GLU A 244 -15.87 -10.89 4.56
C GLU A 244 -14.36 -10.82 4.66
N GLU A 245 -13.67 -10.51 3.56
CA GLU A 245 -12.23 -10.35 3.54
C GLU A 245 -11.77 -9.18 4.41
N LEU A 246 -12.38 -8.00 4.26
CA LEU A 246 -12.08 -6.82 5.09
C LEU A 246 -12.30 -7.09 6.56
N LEU A 247 -13.39 -7.81 6.88
CA LEU A 247 -13.72 -8.19 8.25
C LEU A 247 -12.70 -9.16 8.84
N ALA A 248 -12.27 -10.17 8.08
CA ALA A 248 -11.24 -11.11 8.52
C ALA A 248 -9.91 -10.40 8.82
N HIS A 249 -9.49 -9.47 7.96
CA HIS A 249 -8.31 -8.65 8.19
C HIS A 249 -8.45 -7.77 9.42
N HIS A 250 -9.57 -7.07 9.55
CA HIS A 250 -9.84 -6.20 10.70
C HIS A 250 -9.87 -6.96 12.04
N LEU A 251 -10.52 -8.11 12.08
CA LEU A 251 -10.55 -9.00 13.25
C LEU A 251 -9.16 -9.47 13.64
N THR A 252 -8.35 -9.88 12.67
CA THR A 252 -6.97 -10.34 12.93
C THR A 252 -6.13 -9.23 13.56
N LEU A 253 -6.22 -8.01 13.04
CA LEU A 253 -5.51 -6.85 13.60
C LEU A 253 -6.02 -6.51 15.01
N LYS A 254 -7.34 -6.57 15.25
CA LYS A 254 -7.91 -6.37 16.60
C LYS A 254 -7.48 -7.42 17.61
N LEU A 255 -7.47 -8.69 17.23
CA LEU A 255 -6.98 -9.77 18.09
C LEU A 255 -5.51 -9.57 18.45
N ARG A 256 -4.71 -9.17 17.48
CA ARG A 256 -3.31 -8.82 17.70
C ARG A 256 -3.15 -7.66 18.67
N LYS A 257 -3.94 -6.59 18.50
CA LYS A 257 -3.98 -5.46 19.46
C LYS A 257 -4.36 -5.89 20.86
N ARG A 258 -5.38 -6.77 20.99
CA ARG A 258 -5.78 -7.33 22.30
C ARG A 258 -4.65 -8.16 22.94
N ALA A 259 -3.94 -8.96 22.14
CA ALA A 259 -2.80 -9.74 22.61
C ALA A 259 -1.64 -8.84 23.08
N LEU A 260 -1.35 -7.77 22.37
CA LEU A 260 -0.35 -6.77 22.81
C LEU A 260 -0.77 -6.07 24.11
N LYS A 261 -2.06 -5.74 24.26
CA LYS A 261 -2.60 -5.10 25.47
C LYS A 261 -2.70 -6.06 26.67
N SER A 262 -2.43 -7.36 26.52
CA SER A 262 -2.32 -8.30 27.64
C SER A 262 -0.95 -8.27 28.32
N ASP A 263 0.08 -7.72 27.68
CA ASP A 263 1.39 -7.56 28.27
C ASP A 263 1.43 -6.32 29.18
N PRO A 264 2.13 -6.35 30.32
CA PRO A 264 2.23 -5.19 31.20
C PRO A 264 3.18 -4.14 30.61
N ALA A 265 2.85 -2.87 30.80
CA ALA A 265 3.66 -1.72 30.44
C ALA A 265 4.02 -0.85 31.65
N TRP A 266 4.86 0.16 31.43
CA TRP A 266 5.20 1.16 32.42
C TRP A 266 4.07 2.22 32.52
N GLU A 267 3.53 2.44 33.71
CA GLU A 267 2.60 3.56 33.93
C GLU A 267 3.39 4.87 34.06
N LEU A 268 3.16 5.81 33.13
CA LEU A 268 3.83 7.10 33.15
C LEU A 268 2.95 8.13 33.90
N ALA A 269 3.10 8.18 35.21
CA ALA A 269 2.27 9.01 36.08
C ALA A 269 2.63 10.49 36.06
N ASP A 270 3.83 10.88 35.56
CA ASP A 270 4.38 12.25 35.57
C ASP A 270 4.36 12.90 36.99
N GLY A 271 4.78 12.17 37.99
CA GLY A 271 4.76 12.61 39.40
C GLY A 271 5.54 13.91 39.66
N ALA A 272 6.55 14.21 38.81
CA ALA A 272 7.30 15.46 38.90
C ALA A 272 6.64 16.65 38.18
N GLY A 273 5.49 16.46 37.51
CA GLY A 273 4.79 17.48 36.73
C GLY A 273 5.61 18.08 35.60
N LEU A 274 6.56 17.28 35.07
CA LEU A 274 7.52 17.76 34.07
C LEU A 274 6.83 18.10 32.75
N THR A 275 5.76 17.39 32.39
CA THR A 275 4.98 17.69 31.17
C THR A 275 4.36 19.08 31.23
N ARG A 276 3.77 19.47 32.38
CA ARG A 276 3.18 20.80 32.55
C ARG A 276 4.25 21.87 32.43
N ARG A 277 5.36 21.72 33.17
CA ARG A 277 6.50 22.65 33.09
C ARG A 277 7.08 22.75 31.71
N PHE A 278 7.14 21.63 30.96
CA PHE A 278 7.56 21.61 29.58
C PHE A 278 6.67 22.48 28.69
N LEU A 279 5.35 22.31 28.80
CA LEU A 279 4.38 23.07 28.02
C LEU A 279 4.41 24.57 28.35
N GLU A 280 4.60 24.93 29.62
CA GLU A 280 4.73 26.32 30.06
C GLU A 280 6.03 26.98 29.59
N ALA A 281 7.11 26.21 29.41
CA ALA A 281 8.42 26.70 28.96
C ALA A 281 8.55 26.82 27.43
N LEU A 282 7.58 26.32 26.66
CA LEU A 282 7.62 26.44 25.20
C LEU A 282 7.46 27.89 24.74
N PRO A 283 8.21 28.33 23.70
CA PRO A 283 8.10 29.70 23.16
C PRO A 283 6.83 29.92 22.31
N PHE A 284 5.92 28.97 22.27
CA PHE A 284 4.66 29.01 21.51
C PHE A 284 3.58 28.18 22.19
N SER A 285 2.32 28.44 21.85
CA SER A 285 1.18 27.65 22.31
C SER A 285 0.85 26.52 21.34
N LEU A 286 0.40 25.38 21.87
CA LEU A 286 -0.06 24.27 21.05
C LEU A 286 -1.35 24.62 20.30
N THR A 287 -1.50 24.11 19.07
CA THR A 287 -2.78 24.16 18.36
C THR A 287 -3.80 23.23 19.05
N ARG A 288 -5.09 23.41 18.69
CA ARG A 288 -6.16 22.52 19.21
C ARG A 288 -5.92 21.07 18.82
N ALA A 289 -5.47 20.81 17.58
CA ALA A 289 -5.18 19.48 17.10
C ALA A 289 -3.97 18.84 17.82
N GLN A 290 -2.91 19.60 18.07
CA GLN A 290 -1.77 19.14 18.86
C GLN A 290 -2.18 18.83 20.30
N SER A 291 -3.02 19.66 20.91
CA SER A 291 -3.53 19.44 22.27
C SER A 291 -4.43 18.20 22.37
N ARG A 292 -5.28 17.93 21.35
CA ARG A 292 -6.05 16.68 21.27
C ARG A 292 -5.14 15.47 21.18
N ALA A 293 -4.20 15.48 20.23
CA ALA A 293 -3.27 14.38 20.02
C ALA A 293 -2.38 14.09 21.25
N LEU A 294 -1.98 15.16 21.96
CA LEU A 294 -1.23 15.01 23.22
C LEU A 294 -2.09 14.39 24.32
N ARG A 295 -3.34 14.81 24.45
CA ARG A 295 -4.27 14.23 25.44
C ARG A 295 -4.47 12.74 25.20
N ASP A 296 -4.78 12.35 23.97
CA ASP A 296 -4.91 10.94 23.59
C ASP A 296 -3.66 10.12 23.97
N ALA A 297 -2.47 10.64 23.68
CA ALA A 297 -1.22 9.97 24.02
C ALA A 297 -1.00 9.93 25.55
N GLN A 298 -1.37 10.97 26.29
CA GLN A 298 -1.23 11.02 27.76
C GLN A 298 -2.15 10.03 28.47
N GLU A 299 -3.36 9.84 27.97
CA GLU A 299 -4.32 8.85 28.49
C GLU A 299 -3.76 7.42 28.32
N ASP A 300 -3.23 7.10 27.12
CA ASP A 300 -2.61 5.79 26.89
C ASP A 300 -1.34 5.59 27.72
N LEU A 301 -0.49 6.62 27.86
CA LEU A 301 0.76 6.54 28.63
C LEU A 301 0.53 6.35 30.14
N ALA A 302 -0.64 6.76 30.65
CA ALA A 302 -1.03 6.55 32.04
C ALA A 302 -1.51 5.12 32.32
N ALA A 303 -1.81 4.34 31.28
CA ALA A 303 -2.31 2.98 31.43
C ALA A 303 -1.17 1.99 31.70
N SER A 304 -1.51 0.88 32.38
CA SER A 304 -0.59 -0.25 32.64
C SER A 304 -0.41 -1.21 31.45
N VAL A 305 -0.98 -0.84 30.30
CA VAL A 305 -0.90 -1.61 29.02
C VAL A 305 -0.12 -0.82 27.97
N PRO A 306 0.58 -1.49 27.03
CA PRO A 306 1.39 -0.80 26.04
C PRO A 306 0.56 0.10 25.13
N MET A 307 0.91 1.37 25.03
CA MET A 307 0.45 2.25 23.96
C MET A 307 1.15 1.85 22.66
N VAL A 308 0.40 1.68 21.57
CA VAL A 308 0.94 1.63 20.21
C VAL A 308 0.12 2.62 19.36
N ARG A 309 0.62 3.86 19.24
CA ARG A 309 -0.12 4.98 18.65
C ARG A 309 0.58 5.57 17.45
N LEU A 310 -0.17 5.77 16.37
CA LEU A 310 0.26 6.50 15.18
C LEU A 310 -0.14 7.98 15.31
N LEU A 311 0.85 8.86 15.33
CA LEU A 311 0.67 10.32 15.26
C LEU A 311 0.85 10.76 13.81
N GLN A 312 -0.24 11.10 13.17
CA GLN A 312 -0.31 11.47 11.77
C GLN A 312 -0.55 12.95 11.60
N GLY A 313 0.09 13.56 10.63
CA GLY A 313 -0.14 14.96 10.29
C GLY A 313 0.80 15.42 9.18
N ASP A 314 0.44 16.49 8.51
CA ASP A 314 1.19 17.03 7.38
C ASP A 314 2.61 17.47 7.76
N VAL A 315 3.45 17.71 6.76
CA VAL A 315 4.81 18.25 6.95
C VAL A 315 4.74 19.58 7.67
N GLY A 316 5.41 19.67 8.83
CA GLY A 316 5.47 20.89 9.63
C GLY A 316 4.22 21.21 10.46
N CYS A 317 3.29 20.28 10.67
CA CYS A 317 2.17 20.45 11.60
C CYS A 317 2.58 20.36 13.09
N GLY A 318 3.86 20.11 13.39
CA GLY A 318 4.40 20.11 14.74
C GLY A 318 4.27 18.78 15.50
N LYS A 319 4.38 17.64 14.83
CA LYS A 319 4.42 16.30 15.47
C LYS A 319 5.50 16.20 16.56
N THR A 320 6.65 16.83 16.33
CA THR A 320 7.80 16.78 17.23
C THR A 320 7.51 17.33 18.62
N VAL A 321 6.68 18.39 18.76
CA VAL A 321 6.35 18.94 20.08
C VAL A 321 5.45 18.00 20.89
N VAL A 322 4.53 17.27 20.22
CA VAL A 322 3.69 16.24 20.88
C VAL A 322 4.58 15.08 21.36
N ALA A 323 5.52 14.66 20.53
CA ALA A 323 6.50 13.62 20.89
C ALA A 323 7.42 14.05 22.04
N ALA A 324 7.87 15.31 22.06
CA ALA A 324 8.68 15.87 23.13
C ALA A 324 7.90 15.95 24.46
N ALA A 325 6.62 16.34 24.43
CA ALA A 325 5.76 16.34 25.59
C ALA A 325 5.51 14.92 26.16
N ALA A 326 5.39 13.92 25.29
CA ALA A 326 5.33 12.52 25.71
C ALA A 326 6.67 12.05 26.33
N ALA A 327 7.81 12.48 25.77
CA ALA A 327 9.14 12.20 26.35
C ALA A 327 9.31 12.91 27.72
N ALA A 328 8.81 14.14 27.88
CA ALA A 328 8.79 14.83 29.15
C ALA A 328 7.99 14.06 30.23
N ARG A 329 6.86 13.48 29.86
CA ARG A 329 6.08 12.62 30.75
C ARG A 329 6.87 11.39 31.23
N ALA A 330 7.58 10.71 30.30
CA ALA A 330 8.43 9.58 30.66
C ALA A 330 9.57 10.01 31.61
N ALA A 331 10.24 11.11 31.32
CA ALA A 331 11.28 11.67 32.15
C ALA A 331 10.76 12.09 33.54
N GLY A 332 9.58 12.73 33.61
CA GLY A 332 8.89 13.11 34.84
C GLY A 332 8.44 11.91 35.68
N SER A 333 8.30 10.75 35.09
CA SER A 333 8.05 9.47 35.78
C SER A 333 9.34 8.75 36.22
N GLY A 334 10.53 9.37 36.02
CA GLY A 334 11.82 8.75 36.33
C GLY A 334 12.22 7.64 35.39
N LEU A 335 11.63 7.60 34.19
CA LEU A 335 11.82 6.57 33.16
C LEU A 335 12.46 7.17 31.91
N GLN A 336 12.87 6.31 30.97
CA GLN A 336 13.60 6.74 29.78
C GLN A 336 12.71 6.74 28.53
N ALA A 337 12.91 7.75 27.68
CA ALA A 337 12.36 7.87 26.35
C ALA A 337 13.43 7.88 25.28
N ALA A 338 13.24 7.16 24.19
CA ALA A 338 14.14 7.12 23.03
C ALA A 338 13.40 7.60 21.77
N LEU A 339 13.94 8.63 21.11
CA LEU A 339 13.45 9.12 19.82
C LEU A 339 14.38 8.68 18.70
N MET A 340 13.83 7.91 17.77
CA MET A 340 14.55 7.41 16.60
C MET A 340 14.20 8.21 15.36
N ALA A 341 15.22 8.68 14.66
CA ALA A 341 15.13 9.33 13.36
C ALA A 341 15.79 8.48 12.26
N PRO A 342 15.36 8.58 11.00
CA PRO A 342 15.88 7.74 9.91
C PRO A 342 17.31 8.12 9.47
N THR A 343 17.76 9.33 9.72
CA THR A 343 19.09 9.83 9.33
C THR A 343 19.76 10.55 10.47
N GLU A 344 21.11 10.64 10.43
CA GLU A 344 21.88 11.37 11.44
C GLU A 344 21.53 12.87 11.49
N LEU A 345 21.29 13.47 10.33
CA LEU A 345 20.92 14.87 10.23
C LEU A 345 19.57 15.20 10.89
N LEU A 346 18.58 14.31 10.72
CA LEU A 346 17.29 14.43 11.42
C LEU A 346 17.43 14.16 12.92
N ALA A 347 18.24 13.18 13.30
CA ALA A 347 18.52 12.91 14.70
C ALA A 347 19.16 14.13 15.38
N GLU A 348 20.12 14.76 14.71
CA GLU A 348 20.75 16.00 15.21
C GLU A 348 19.74 17.17 15.29
N GLN A 349 18.86 17.31 14.30
CA GLN A 349 17.81 18.33 14.32
C GLN A 349 16.84 18.12 15.49
N HIS A 350 16.34 16.90 15.69
CA HIS A 350 15.50 16.57 16.83
C HIS A 350 16.24 16.79 18.16
N TRP A 351 17.49 16.36 18.24
CA TRP A 351 18.30 16.56 19.43
C TRP A 351 18.44 18.04 19.78
N ARG A 352 18.75 18.91 18.82
CA ARG A 352 18.86 20.35 19.05
C ARG A 352 17.55 20.93 19.57
N SER A 353 16.44 20.61 18.91
CA SER A 353 15.11 21.09 19.34
C SER A 353 14.75 20.61 20.75
N LEU A 354 14.95 19.32 21.01
CA LEU A 354 14.66 18.75 22.33
C LEU A 354 15.60 19.32 23.40
N ARG A 355 16.91 19.42 23.12
CA ARG A 355 17.88 20.02 24.03
C ARG A 355 17.43 21.45 24.44
N ASP A 356 17.07 22.27 23.46
CA ASP A 356 16.69 23.65 23.72
C ASP A 356 15.37 23.76 24.52
N TRP A 357 14.43 22.85 24.30
CA TRP A 357 13.17 22.79 25.05
C TRP A 357 13.31 22.16 26.45
N PHE A 358 14.23 21.21 26.65
CA PHE A 358 14.43 20.53 27.91
C PHE A 358 15.44 21.23 28.84
N ALA A 359 16.35 22.04 28.28
CA ALA A 359 17.36 22.77 29.06
C ALA A 359 16.77 23.65 30.19
N PRO A 360 15.65 24.41 29.97
CA PRO A 360 15.03 25.19 31.05
C PRO A 360 14.46 24.34 32.20
N LEU A 361 14.24 23.03 31.94
CA LEU A 361 13.70 22.09 32.91
C LEU A 361 14.78 21.36 33.72
N GLY A 362 16.06 21.59 33.39
CA GLY A 362 17.20 20.89 33.97
C GLY A 362 17.41 19.47 33.49
N GLU A 363 16.73 19.08 32.41
CA GLU A 363 16.85 17.72 31.85
C GLU A 363 17.86 17.69 30.70
N THR A 364 18.74 16.71 30.73
CA THR A 364 19.76 16.49 29.67
C THR A 364 19.23 15.56 28.58
N VAL A 365 19.41 15.98 27.34
CA VAL A 365 19.05 15.17 26.16
C VAL A 365 20.35 14.67 25.49
N ALA A 366 20.51 13.36 25.36
CA ALA A 366 21.66 12.78 24.67
C ALA A 366 21.39 12.55 23.19
N LEU A 367 22.44 12.77 22.38
CA LEU A 367 22.48 12.31 20.99
C LEU A 367 23.34 11.04 20.90
N VAL A 368 22.86 10.03 20.19
CA VAL A 368 23.61 8.81 19.87
C VAL A 368 23.62 8.62 18.35
N SER A 369 24.73 8.94 17.72
CA SER A 369 24.94 8.78 16.27
C SER A 369 26.30 8.14 15.97
N GLY A 370 26.47 7.65 14.73
CA GLY A 370 27.73 7.04 14.28
C GLY A 370 28.90 8.02 14.20
N GLY A 371 28.63 9.31 13.96
CA GLY A 371 29.63 10.35 13.81
C GLY A 371 30.21 10.93 15.12
N LEU A 372 29.73 10.49 16.30
CA LEU A 372 30.21 11.01 17.58
C LEU A 372 31.62 10.48 17.90
N PRO A 373 32.51 11.34 18.49
CA PRO A 373 33.81 10.92 19.01
C PRO A 373 33.65 9.79 20.01
N ALA A 374 34.49 8.77 19.94
CA ALA A 374 34.41 7.55 20.73
C ALA A 374 34.32 7.79 22.26
N ARG A 375 35.00 8.82 22.77
CA ARG A 375 34.98 9.22 24.20
C ARG A 375 33.61 9.78 24.59
N THR A 376 33.05 10.69 23.79
CA THR A 376 31.73 11.30 24.01
C THR A 376 30.63 10.24 23.94
N ARG A 377 30.74 9.36 22.95
CA ARG A 377 29.80 8.23 22.79
C ARG A 377 29.84 7.32 24.00
N ARG A 378 30.99 6.93 24.50
CA ARG A 378 31.16 6.06 25.68
C ARG A 378 30.54 6.69 26.93
N SER A 379 30.82 7.98 27.18
CA SER A 379 30.22 8.72 28.30
C SER A 379 28.70 8.77 28.21
N ALA A 380 28.15 9.11 27.04
CA ALA A 380 26.69 9.12 26.82
C ALA A 380 26.06 7.73 27.06
N LEU A 381 26.67 6.65 26.55
CA LEU A 381 26.18 5.29 26.73
C LEU A 381 26.20 4.88 28.21
N ALA A 382 27.23 5.24 28.97
CA ALA A 382 27.28 4.97 30.41
C ALA A 382 26.17 5.71 31.18
N ALA A 383 25.93 6.98 30.87
CA ALA A 383 24.86 7.78 31.48
C ALA A 383 23.43 7.30 31.08
N ILE A 384 23.27 6.75 29.88
CA ILE A 384 22.02 6.08 29.46
C ILE A 384 21.82 4.79 30.25
N ALA A 385 22.87 3.97 30.38
CA ALA A 385 22.81 2.69 31.08
C ALA A 385 22.57 2.85 32.59
N SER A 386 23.07 3.93 33.21
CA SER A 386 22.79 4.26 34.61
C SER A 386 21.38 4.84 34.85
N GLY A 387 20.70 5.36 33.79
CA GLY A 387 19.42 6.05 33.88
C GLY A 387 19.54 7.54 34.25
N GLU A 388 20.75 8.10 34.30
CA GLU A 388 21.01 9.53 34.50
C GLU A 388 20.42 10.36 33.35
N ILE A 389 20.62 9.91 32.11
CA ILE A 389 19.99 10.51 30.93
C ILE A 389 18.66 9.81 30.65
N ARG A 390 17.58 10.59 30.68
CA ARG A 390 16.19 10.10 30.51
C ARG A 390 15.65 10.29 29.10
N VAL A 391 16.18 11.26 28.33
CA VAL A 391 15.75 11.51 26.96
C VAL A 391 16.91 11.30 26.01
N VAL A 392 16.74 10.40 25.05
CA VAL A 392 17.79 9.99 24.11
C VAL A 392 17.27 10.13 22.69
N VAL A 393 18.07 10.75 21.81
CA VAL A 393 17.79 10.90 20.38
C VAL A 393 18.88 10.17 19.61
N GLY A 394 18.52 9.50 18.53
CA GLY A 394 19.50 8.88 17.67
C GLY A 394 18.90 8.25 16.41
N THR A 395 19.72 7.50 15.70
CA THR A 395 19.29 6.74 14.52
C THR A 395 18.93 5.30 14.92
N HIS A 396 18.71 4.43 13.92
CA HIS A 396 18.55 2.99 14.14
C HIS A 396 19.67 2.35 15.00
N ALA A 397 20.81 3.03 15.13
CA ALA A 397 21.91 2.61 16.01
C ALA A 397 21.46 2.47 17.47
N LEU A 398 20.43 3.22 17.94
CA LEU A 398 19.89 3.09 19.30
C LEU A 398 19.45 1.66 19.64
N PHE A 399 19.16 0.85 18.65
CA PHE A 399 18.60 -0.50 18.79
C PHE A 399 19.58 -1.61 18.39
N GLN A 400 20.82 -1.24 18.04
CA GLN A 400 21.90 -2.21 17.81
C GLN A 400 22.44 -2.78 19.12
N ALA A 401 23.15 -3.91 19.04
CA ALA A 401 23.83 -4.49 20.17
C ALA A 401 24.84 -3.48 20.79
N GLY A 402 24.87 -3.36 22.12
CA GLY A 402 25.81 -2.49 22.84
C GLY A 402 25.22 -1.17 23.37
N ILE A 403 23.94 -0.89 23.18
CA ILE A 403 23.26 0.21 23.87
C ILE A 403 22.24 -0.38 24.85
N ASP A 404 22.46 -0.20 26.12
CA ASP A 404 21.56 -0.66 27.17
C ASP A 404 20.87 0.53 27.84
N PHE A 405 19.55 0.43 27.98
CA PHE A 405 18.74 1.36 28.76
C PHE A 405 18.49 0.81 30.16
N ALA A 406 18.53 1.66 31.18
CA ALA A 406 18.17 1.27 32.52
C ALA A 406 16.69 0.88 32.62
N ARG A 407 15.78 1.77 32.16
CA ARG A 407 14.33 1.59 32.21
C ARG A 407 13.67 2.31 31.01
N LEU A 408 13.76 1.74 29.81
CA LEU A 408 13.14 2.31 28.61
C LEU A 408 11.63 2.09 28.66
N ALA A 409 10.87 3.18 28.76
CA ALA A 409 9.41 3.15 28.88
C ALA A 409 8.69 3.72 27.67
N LEU A 410 9.34 4.57 26.87
CA LEU A 410 8.75 5.16 25.67
C LEU A 410 9.72 5.11 24.49
N VAL A 411 9.25 4.60 23.39
CA VAL A 411 9.92 4.62 22.09
C VAL A 411 9.16 5.49 21.13
N ILE A 412 9.83 6.47 20.55
CA ILE A 412 9.28 7.38 19.54
C ILE A 412 9.99 7.09 18.22
N VAL A 413 9.24 6.84 17.15
CA VAL A 413 9.78 6.54 15.81
C VAL A 413 9.30 7.60 14.83
N ASP A 414 10.23 8.34 14.22
CA ASP A 414 9.88 9.31 13.19
C ASP A 414 10.03 8.70 11.79
N GLU A 415 9.14 9.08 10.86
CA GLU A 415 9.09 8.63 9.46
C GLU A 415 9.07 7.10 9.32
N GLN A 416 8.06 6.46 9.90
CA GLN A 416 7.90 5.00 9.98
C GLN A 416 8.11 4.26 8.64
N HIS A 417 7.68 4.86 7.52
CA HIS A 417 7.73 4.21 6.20
C HIS A 417 9.16 3.85 5.73
N ARG A 418 10.19 4.37 6.39
CA ARG A 418 11.61 4.09 6.13
C ARG A 418 12.20 2.96 6.97
N PHE A 419 11.41 2.41 7.90
CA PHE A 419 11.86 1.36 8.81
C PHE A 419 11.17 0.03 8.52
N GLY A 420 11.96 -1.04 8.42
CA GLY A 420 11.44 -2.40 8.27
C GLY A 420 10.76 -2.92 9.54
N VAL A 421 9.82 -3.82 9.35
CA VAL A 421 9.06 -4.48 10.44
C VAL A 421 9.96 -5.13 11.49
N GLN A 422 11.08 -5.74 11.07
CA GLN A 422 12.05 -6.37 11.97
C GLN A 422 12.75 -5.40 12.93
N GLN A 423 12.90 -4.14 12.53
CA GLN A 423 13.53 -3.12 13.36
C GLN A 423 12.62 -2.70 14.50
N ARG A 424 11.29 -2.68 14.26
CA ARG A 424 10.28 -2.38 15.30
C ARG A 424 10.21 -3.48 16.37
N LEU A 425 10.32 -4.74 15.97
CA LEU A 425 10.36 -5.87 16.92
C LEU A 425 11.56 -5.80 17.85
N ARG A 426 12.73 -5.48 17.33
CA ARG A 426 13.95 -5.30 18.17
C ARG A 426 13.81 -4.16 19.17
N LEU A 427 13.01 -3.14 18.85
CA LEU A 427 12.67 -2.03 19.75
C LEU A 427 11.88 -2.50 20.97
N ALA A 428 10.81 -3.25 20.72
CA ALA A 428 10.00 -3.82 21.78
C ALA A 428 10.82 -4.81 22.65
N GLU A 429 11.68 -5.63 22.04
CA GLU A 429 12.53 -6.60 22.73
C GLU A 429 13.57 -5.93 23.64
N LYS A 430 14.19 -4.82 23.22
CA LYS A 430 15.16 -4.08 24.07
C LYS A 430 14.54 -3.39 25.26
N GLY A 431 13.30 -2.94 25.12
CA GLY A 431 12.55 -2.34 26.23
C GLY A 431 11.96 -3.37 27.20
N GLN A 432 11.98 -4.67 26.84
CA GLN A 432 11.42 -5.75 27.66
C GLN A 432 12.34 -6.11 28.85
N LYS A 433 12.60 -5.12 29.69
CA LYS A 433 13.26 -5.34 30.99
C LYS A 433 12.19 -5.47 32.08
N GLN A 434 12.41 -6.37 33.03
CA GLN A 434 11.52 -6.62 34.16
C GLN A 434 10.09 -7.07 33.74
N GLY A 435 9.94 -7.70 32.55
CA GLY A 435 8.64 -8.20 32.09
C GLY A 435 7.67 -7.11 31.63
N ARG A 436 8.10 -5.85 31.47
CA ARG A 436 7.29 -4.73 30.99
C ARG A 436 7.68 -4.31 29.58
N LEU A 437 6.71 -3.95 28.75
CA LEU A 437 6.92 -3.43 27.41
C LEU A 437 6.98 -1.90 27.39
N PRO A 438 7.80 -1.28 26.54
CA PRO A 438 7.76 0.16 26.31
C PRO A 438 6.54 0.55 25.50
N HIS A 439 6.00 1.75 25.76
CA HIS A 439 5.03 2.41 24.90
C HIS A 439 5.68 2.79 23.57
N GLN A 440 4.91 2.81 22.49
CA GLN A 440 5.37 3.18 21.16
C GLN A 440 4.54 4.34 20.59
N LEU A 441 5.19 5.43 20.25
CA LEU A 441 4.63 6.56 19.51
C LEU A 441 5.28 6.63 18.13
N ILE A 442 4.51 6.37 17.10
CA ILE A 442 4.98 6.32 15.73
C ILE A 442 4.53 7.58 15.02
N MET A 443 5.44 8.28 14.36
CA MET A 443 5.13 9.51 13.63
C MET A 443 5.26 9.30 12.13
N THR A 444 4.36 9.92 11.35
CA THR A 444 4.46 9.97 9.89
C THR A 444 4.08 11.34 9.37
N ALA A 445 4.86 11.85 8.41
CA ALA A 445 4.56 13.08 7.68
C ALA A 445 3.79 12.81 6.37
N THR A 446 3.61 11.54 5.99
CA THR A 446 2.69 11.18 4.89
C THR A 446 1.29 11.04 5.49
N PRO A 447 0.36 11.95 5.15
CA PRO A 447 -1.02 11.73 5.51
C PRO A 447 -1.52 10.43 4.87
N ILE A 448 -2.10 9.56 5.68
CA ILE A 448 -2.71 8.31 5.21
C ILE A 448 -4.22 8.57 5.20
N PRO A 449 -4.92 8.36 4.09
CA PRO A 449 -6.37 8.49 4.07
C PRO A 449 -7.01 7.70 5.21
N ARG A 450 -8.01 8.32 5.87
CA ARG A 450 -8.62 7.75 7.08
C ARG A 450 -9.12 6.32 6.86
N THR A 451 -9.69 6.04 5.70
CA THR A 451 -10.17 4.72 5.29
C THR A 451 -9.04 3.68 5.24
N LEU A 452 -7.90 4.05 4.65
CA LEU A 452 -6.73 3.20 4.58
C LEU A 452 -6.09 3.02 5.98
N ALA A 453 -6.05 4.08 6.77
CA ALA A 453 -5.52 4.02 8.13
C ALA A 453 -6.32 3.07 9.03
N MET A 454 -7.65 3.09 8.93
CA MET A 454 -8.55 2.23 9.71
C MET A 454 -8.46 0.75 9.33
N THR A 455 -7.98 0.43 8.14
CA THR A 455 -7.86 -0.95 7.65
C THR A 455 -6.44 -1.47 7.75
N ALA A 456 -5.45 -0.66 7.35
CA ALA A 456 -4.06 -1.07 7.30
C ALA A 456 -3.35 -1.01 8.66
N TYR A 457 -3.84 -0.16 9.55
CA TYR A 457 -3.28 0.13 10.87
C TYR A 457 -4.31 -0.03 11.99
N ALA A 458 -5.26 -0.95 11.83
CA ALA A 458 -6.31 -1.21 12.83
C ALA A 458 -5.74 -1.74 14.17
N ASP A 459 -4.48 -2.17 14.18
CA ASP A 459 -3.71 -2.53 15.37
C ASP A 459 -3.15 -1.31 16.13
N LEU A 460 -3.15 -0.12 15.51
CA LEU A 460 -2.67 1.12 16.10
C LEU A 460 -3.84 2.00 16.56
N ASP A 461 -3.65 2.75 17.64
CA ASP A 461 -4.46 3.92 17.95
C ASP A 461 -3.97 5.10 17.11
N ILE A 462 -4.87 5.91 16.55
CA ILE A 462 -4.51 6.98 15.62
C ILE A 462 -4.90 8.33 16.19
N SER A 463 -3.92 9.25 16.24
CA SER A 463 -4.16 10.68 16.51
C SER A 463 -3.74 11.50 15.29
N VAL A 464 -4.61 12.41 14.87
CA VAL A 464 -4.42 13.24 13.67
C VAL A 464 -4.21 14.70 14.08
N ILE A 465 -3.12 15.30 13.56
CA ILE A 465 -2.89 16.75 13.61
C ILE A 465 -3.29 17.32 12.25
N ASP A 466 -4.49 17.84 12.19
CA ASP A 466 -5.17 18.40 11.00
C ASP A 466 -5.10 19.94 10.93
N GLU A 467 -4.27 20.55 11.77
CA GLU A 467 -4.04 21.99 11.82
C GLU A 467 -2.55 22.31 11.62
N LEU A 468 -2.27 23.39 10.90
CA LEU A 468 -0.92 23.96 10.84
C LEU A 468 -0.67 24.96 11.96
N PRO A 469 0.56 25.07 12.49
CA PRO A 469 0.91 26.09 13.47
C PRO A 469 0.65 27.52 12.96
N PRO A 470 0.32 28.48 13.85
CA PRO A 470 0.16 29.88 13.49
C PRO A 470 1.43 30.44 12.81
N GLY A 471 1.26 31.35 11.85
CA GLY A 471 2.36 32.01 11.13
C GLY A 471 2.90 31.24 9.91
N ARG A 472 2.38 30.07 9.61
CA ARG A 472 2.74 29.35 8.37
C ARG A 472 1.86 29.80 7.21
N THR A 473 2.49 30.30 6.13
CA THR A 473 1.80 30.69 4.91
C THR A 473 1.70 29.52 3.92
N PRO A 474 0.55 29.36 3.22
CA PRO A 474 0.42 28.36 2.17
C PRO A 474 1.46 28.57 1.06
N VAL A 475 2.04 27.48 0.56
CA VAL A 475 3.02 27.54 -0.54
C VAL A 475 2.26 27.65 -1.87
N HIS A 476 2.49 28.76 -2.59
CA HIS A 476 1.90 28.97 -3.90
C HIS A 476 2.52 28.03 -4.95
N THR A 477 1.71 27.13 -5.52
CA THR A 477 2.18 26.13 -6.49
C THR A 477 1.80 26.54 -7.91
N VAL A 478 2.79 26.56 -8.82
CA VAL A 478 2.61 26.86 -10.24
C VAL A 478 3.14 25.73 -11.10
N VAL A 479 2.42 25.42 -12.19
CA VAL A 479 2.81 24.39 -13.17
C VAL A 479 3.28 25.10 -14.43
N VAL A 480 4.52 24.87 -14.86
CA VAL A 480 5.19 25.61 -15.93
C VAL A 480 5.77 24.63 -16.95
N PRO A 481 5.53 24.82 -18.26
CA PRO A 481 6.16 23.97 -19.27
C PRO A 481 7.68 24.21 -19.36
N GLU A 482 8.44 23.18 -19.71
CA GLU A 482 9.91 23.21 -19.79
C GLU A 482 10.44 24.32 -20.72
N GLN A 483 9.69 24.69 -21.76
CA GLN A 483 10.07 25.78 -22.68
C GLN A 483 10.25 27.15 -21.96
N ARG A 484 9.61 27.31 -20.80
CA ARG A 484 9.74 28.52 -19.97
C ARG A 484 10.83 28.41 -18.88
N ARG A 485 11.70 27.40 -18.96
CA ARG A 485 12.80 27.17 -18.00
C ARG A 485 13.68 28.44 -17.81
N VAL A 486 13.94 29.16 -18.87
CA VAL A 486 14.75 30.43 -18.83
C VAL A 486 14.12 31.45 -17.89
N GLU A 487 12.78 31.60 -17.92
CA GLU A 487 12.06 32.52 -17.02
C GLU A 487 12.16 32.07 -15.54
N VAL A 488 12.13 30.76 -15.31
CA VAL A 488 12.29 30.21 -13.96
C VAL A 488 13.69 30.44 -13.44
N VAL A 489 14.73 30.26 -14.28
CA VAL A 489 16.12 30.55 -13.92
C VAL A 489 16.32 32.04 -13.61
N ALA A 490 15.72 32.97 -14.39
CA ALA A 490 15.73 34.38 -14.09
C ALA A 490 15.09 34.73 -12.73
N ARG A 491 13.98 34.06 -12.38
CA ARG A 491 13.33 34.20 -11.06
C ARG A 491 14.21 33.69 -9.91
N ILE A 492 14.95 32.59 -10.13
CA ILE A 492 15.92 32.07 -9.17
C ILE A 492 17.01 33.10 -8.92
N ALA A 493 17.58 33.70 -9.99
CA ALA A 493 18.57 34.77 -9.85
C ALA A 493 18.07 35.95 -9.00
N GLN A 494 16.81 36.34 -9.21
CA GLN A 494 16.18 37.39 -8.43
C GLN A 494 16.02 37.01 -6.95
N ALA A 495 15.57 35.80 -6.68
CA ALA A 495 15.39 35.28 -5.32
C ALA A 495 16.72 35.20 -4.57
N CYS A 496 17.77 34.68 -5.21
CA CYS A 496 19.11 34.59 -4.61
C CYS A 496 19.72 35.96 -4.35
N ARG A 497 19.53 36.95 -5.26
CA ARG A 497 19.99 38.35 -5.02
C ARG A 497 19.26 39.02 -3.86
N ALA A 498 17.99 38.62 -3.62
CA ALA A 498 17.23 39.08 -2.47
C ALA A 498 17.61 38.36 -1.16
N GLY A 499 18.67 37.55 -1.17
CA GLY A 499 19.16 36.81 -0.01
C GLY A 499 18.37 35.49 0.28
N ARG A 500 17.43 35.10 -0.57
CA ARG A 500 16.64 33.91 -0.41
C ARG A 500 17.35 32.66 -0.94
N GLN A 501 16.98 31.48 -0.41
CA GLN A 501 17.55 30.23 -0.85
C GLN A 501 16.51 29.40 -1.66
N VAL A 502 17.04 28.58 -2.56
CA VAL A 502 16.25 27.87 -3.56
C VAL A 502 16.66 26.41 -3.58
N TYR A 503 15.66 25.52 -3.64
CA TYR A 503 15.84 24.12 -3.98
C TYR A 503 15.54 23.89 -5.47
N TRP A 504 16.40 23.11 -6.14
CA TRP A 504 16.12 22.55 -7.46
C TRP A 504 16.19 21.03 -7.37
N VAL A 505 15.05 20.36 -7.61
CA VAL A 505 14.95 18.92 -7.50
C VAL A 505 14.90 18.28 -8.88
N CYS A 506 15.85 17.37 -9.13
CA CYS A 506 15.88 16.53 -10.32
C CYS A 506 15.22 15.18 -9.98
N PRO A 507 14.09 14.81 -10.61
CA PRO A 507 13.43 13.54 -10.36
C PRO A 507 14.25 12.36 -10.90
N LEU A 508 13.90 11.18 -10.46
CA LEU A 508 14.48 9.93 -10.88
C LEU A 508 13.98 9.59 -12.31
N ILE A 509 14.87 9.64 -13.30
CA ILE A 509 14.51 9.40 -14.71
C ILE A 509 14.71 7.93 -15.12
N ASP A 510 15.67 7.23 -14.49
CA ASP A 510 16.05 5.84 -14.81
C ASP A 510 16.21 4.95 -13.58
N GLU A 511 16.20 3.64 -13.78
CA GLU A 511 16.38 2.63 -12.73
C GLU A 511 17.81 2.61 -12.15
N SER A 512 18.83 3.20 -12.85
CA SER A 512 20.20 3.20 -12.39
C SER A 512 20.55 4.48 -11.61
N ASP A 513 21.15 4.31 -10.42
CA ASP A 513 21.64 5.40 -9.56
C ASP A 513 22.77 6.23 -10.23
N GLU A 514 23.40 5.68 -11.27
CA GLU A 514 24.48 6.35 -12.03
C GLU A 514 23.95 7.47 -12.91
N LEU A 515 22.96 7.18 -13.73
CA LEU A 515 22.33 8.17 -14.61
C LEU A 515 21.63 9.28 -13.82
N ARG A 516 21.11 8.94 -12.63
CA ARG A 516 20.49 9.91 -11.71
C ARG A 516 21.47 10.92 -11.16
N ALA A 517 22.66 10.46 -10.73
CA ALA A 517 23.72 11.32 -10.23
C ALA A 517 24.22 12.23 -11.34
N GLN A 518 24.48 11.69 -12.52
CA GLN A 518 24.94 12.42 -13.69
C GLN A 518 23.97 13.55 -14.10
N ALA A 519 22.67 13.25 -14.17
CA ALA A 519 21.65 14.26 -14.52
C ALA A 519 21.60 15.43 -13.51
N ALA A 520 21.80 15.16 -12.23
CA ALA A 520 21.85 16.20 -11.21
C ALA A 520 23.16 17.01 -11.30
N GLU A 521 24.28 16.37 -11.60
CA GLU A 521 25.58 17.01 -11.83
C GLU A 521 25.54 17.94 -13.05
N GLU A 522 25.02 17.47 -14.18
CA GLU A 522 24.80 18.24 -15.41
C GLU A 522 23.89 19.46 -15.16
N THR A 523 22.80 19.23 -14.42
CA THR A 523 21.89 20.33 -14.05
C THR A 523 22.57 21.34 -13.16
N ALA A 524 23.39 20.94 -12.18
CA ALA A 524 24.10 21.82 -11.29
C ALA A 524 25.18 22.65 -12.04
N ALA A 525 25.91 22.04 -12.98
CA ALA A 525 26.87 22.70 -13.84
C ALA A 525 26.19 23.76 -14.72
N GLY A 526 25.12 23.39 -15.44
CA GLY A 526 24.38 24.30 -16.30
C GLY A 526 23.73 25.47 -15.53
N LEU A 527 23.24 25.25 -14.31
CA LEU A 527 22.73 26.33 -13.46
C LEU A 527 23.84 27.20 -12.91
N SER A 528 25.05 26.68 -12.66
CA SER A 528 26.20 27.48 -12.24
C SER A 528 26.67 28.40 -13.34
N GLU A 529 26.64 27.96 -14.60
CA GLU A 529 26.92 28.80 -15.78
C GLU A 529 25.85 29.88 -16.00
N ALA A 530 24.58 29.49 -15.89
CA ALA A 530 23.44 30.38 -16.13
C ALA A 530 23.24 31.42 -15.03
N LEU A 531 23.81 31.22 -13.84
CA LEU A 531 23.61 32.04 -12.64
C LEU A 531 24.95 32.55 -12.07
N PRO A 532 25.70 33.38 -12.80
CA PRO A 532 26.98 33.94 -12.31
C PRO A 532 26.74 34.70 -11.00
N GLY A 533 27.52 34.37 -9.97
CA GLY A 533 27.41 34.97 -8.64
C GLY A 533 26.46 34.27 -7.65
N VAL A 534 25.75 33.25 -8.07
CA VAL A 534 24.97 32.36 -7.18
C VAL A 534 25.79 31.12 -6.83
N ARG A 535 25.95 30.85 -5.55
CA ARG A 535 26.67 29.66 -5.07
C ARG A 535 25.72 28.45 -5.16
N VAL A 536 26.00 27.58 -6.13
CA VAL A 536 25.24 26.33 -6.37
C VAL A 536 25.91 25.20 -5.61
N GLY A 537 25.12 24.44 -4.88
CA GLY A 537 25.52 23.19 -4.23
C GLY A 537 24.78 21.98 -4.84
N LEU A 538 25.33 20.79 -4.65
CA LEU A 538 24.80 19.52 -5.19
C LEU A 538 24.68 18.49 -4.09
N VAL A 539 23.54 17.74 -4.09
CA VAL A 539 23.32 16.58 -3.22
C VAL A 539 22.59 15.48 -3.98
N HIS A 540 23.21 14.29 -4.09
CA HIS A 540 22.59 13.12 -4.73
C HIS A 540 22.89 11.81 -3.99
N GLY A 541 22.18 10.73 -4.33
CA GLY A 541 22.22 9.44 -3.63
C GLY A 541 23.62 8.84 -3.45
N ARG A 542 24.47 8.95 -4.45
CA ARG A 542 25.83 8.35 -4.50
C ARG A 542 26.90 9.09 -3.68
N MET A 543 26.63 10.32 -3.26
CA MET A 543 27.59 11.04 -2.42
C MET A 543 27.81 10.33 -1.08
N PRO A 544 29.02 10.32 -0.54
CA PRO A 544 29.28 9.88 0.85
C PRO A 544 28.40 10.65 1.84
N ALA A 545 27.95 9.99 2.91
CA ALA A 545 27.06 10.59 3.91
C ALA A 545 27.64 11.92 4.46
N ALA A 546 28.94 11.93 4.80
CA ALA A 546 29.62 13.13 5.29
C ALA A 546 29.59 14.30 4.29
N ALA A 547 29.71 14.04 2.98
CA ALA A 547 29.65 15.07 1.95
C ALA A 547 28.23 15.64 1.79
N LYS A 548 27.19 14.77 1.88
CA LYS A 548 25.77 15.19 1.90
C LYS A 548 25.49 16.10 3.08
N ASP A 549 25.91 15.69 4.27
CA ASP A 549 25.71 16.45 5.51
C ASP A 549 26.43 17.81 5.44
N GLN A 550 27.66 17.85 4.92
CA GLN A 550 28.42 19.08 4.74
C GLN A 550 27.74 20.06 3.76
N ALA A 551 27.22 19.55 2.63
CA ALA A 551 26.50 20.39 1.66
C ALA A 551 25.19 20.92 2.27
N MET A 552 24.45 20.10 3.01
CA MET A 552 23.22 20.51 3.68
C MET A 552 23.47 21.53 4.80
N LEU A 553 24.52 21.37 5.59
CA LEU A 553 24.93 22.33 6.61
C LEU A 553 25.39 23.68 5.96
N ALA A 554 26.11 23.61 4.84
CA ALA A 554 26.50 24.81 4.08
C ALA A 554 25.26 25.52 3.51
N PHE A 555 24.26 24.79 3.03
CA PHE A 555 23.00 25.37 2.57
C PHE A 555 22.24 25.98 3.75
N LYS A 556 22.07 25.28 4.86
CA LYS A 556 21.40 25.78 6.06
C LYS A 556 22.06 27.04 6.60
N ALA A 557 23.40 27.16 6.52
CA ALA A 557 24.17 28.33 6.92
C ALA A 557 24.15 29.49 5.90
N GLY A 558 23.42 29.40 4.79
CA GLY A 558 23.34 30.39 3.74
C GLY A 558 24.60 30.51 2.86
N ARG A 559 25.57 29.62 3.03
CA ARG A 559 26.80 29.57 2.20
C ARG A 559 26.53 29.07 0.80
N ILE A 560 25.49 28.27 0.61
CA ILE A 560 24.93 27.83 -0.67
C ILE A 560 23.57 28.51 -0.80
N GLN A 561 23.28 29.09 -1.95
CA GLN A 561 22.04 29.83 -2.24
C GLN A 561 21.06 28.99 -3.07
N LEU A 562 21.59 28.17 -3.98
CA LEU A 562 20.82 27.25 -4.80
C LEU A 562 21.31 25.79 -4.52
N LEU A 563 20.46 24.94 -4.04
CA LEU A 563 20.80 23.55 -3.83
C LEU A 563 20.10 22.67 -4.89
N VAL A 564 20.92 22.07 -5.75
CA VAL A 564 20.47 21.06 -6.73
C VAL A 564 20.52 19.70 -6.06
N ALA A 565 19.43 18.94 -6.14
CA ALA A 565 19.41 17.63 -5.51
C ALA A 565 18.49 16.65 -6.23
N THR A 566 18.75 15.37 -6.02
CA THR A 566 17.79 14.30 -6.31
C THR A 566 16.76 14.19 -5.18
N THR A 567 15.86 13.19 -5.23
CA THR A 567 14.83 12.95 -4.21
C THR A 567 15.37 12.74 -2.77
N VAL A 568 16.68 12.70 -2.58
CA VAL A 568 17.32 12.60 -1.24
C VAL A 568 16.91 13.75 -0.30
N ILE A 569 16.42 14.89 -0.84
CA ILE A 569 15.88 16.02 -0.04
C ILE A 569 14.53 15.69 0.62
N GLU A 570 13.86 14.60 0.27
CA GLU A 570 12.65 14.14 0.99
C GLU A 570 12.92 13.96 2.49
N VAL A 571 14.20 13.84 2.89
CA VAL A 571 14.64 13.77 4.29
C VAL A 571 14.90 15.17 4.86
N GLY A 572 14.05 15.60 5.66
CA GLY A 572 13.68 16.80 6.35
C GLY A 572 14.69 17.72 7.02
N VAL A 573 15.55 18.44 6.30
CA VAL A 573 16.28 19.57 6.90
C VAL A 573 15.42 20.84 6.89
N ASP A 574 15.30 21.47 8.03
CA ASP A 574 14.61 22.75 8.17
C ASP A 574 15.53 23.90 7.74
N VAL A 575 15.15 24.62 6.67
CA VAL A 575 15.83 25.79 6.15
C VAL A 575 14.81 26.93 5.98
N PRO A 576 14.58 27.74 7.02
CA PRO A 576 13.54 28.77 7.01
C PRO A 576 13.66 29.77 5.86
N ASN A 577 14.89 30.05 5.40
CA ASN A 577 15.20 31.01 4.32
C ASN A 577 14.99 30.42 2.90
N ALA A 578 14.67 29.12 2.78
CA ALA A 578 14.34 28.49 1.50
C ALA A 578 12.88 28.79 1.14
N THR A 579 12.65 29.71 0.21
CA THR A 579 11.34 30.22 -0.17
C THR A 579 10.90 29.77 -1.57
N LEU A 580 11.78 29.17 -2.35
CA LEU A 580 11.48 28.69 -3.70
C LEU A 580 11.92 27.24 -3.85
N MET A 581 10.97 26.40 -4.31
CA MET A 581 11.19 25.02 -4.70
C MET A 581 10.95 24.90 -6.21
N VAL A 582 11.89 24.39 -6.96
CA VAL A 582 11.70 24.02 -8.37
C VAL A 582 11.83 22.52 -8.49
N ILE A 583 10.84 21.88 -9.08
CA ILE A 583 10.83 20.43 -9.33
C ILE A 583 10.83 20.23 -10.85
N ASP A 584 11.92 19.68 -11.36
CA ASP A 584 12.08 19.38 -12.78
C ASP A 584 11.34 18.09 -13.15
N ASN A 585 10.87 17.97 -14.40
CA ASN A 585 10.10 16.82 -14.89
C ASN A 585 9.04 16.30 -13.86
N ALA A 586 8.29 17.21 -13.27
CA ALA A 586 7.35 16.93 -12.16
C ALA A 586 6.24 15.93 -12.54
N GLU A 587 5.94 15.78 -13.85
CA GLU A 587 4.97 14.82 -14.38
C GLU A 587 5.35 13.35 -14.08
N ARG A 588 6.61 13.09 -13.77
CA ARG A 588 7.12 11.74 -13.47
C ARG A 588 7.03 11.37 -12.00
N MET A 589 6.74 12.33 -11.14
CA MET A 589 6.68 12.12 -9.69
C MET A 589 5.29 11.74 -9.20
N GLY A 590 5.26 10.96 -8.11
CA GLY A 590 4.02 10.67 -7.39
C GLY A 590 3.50 11.88 -6.61
N LEU A 591 2.18 11.93 -6.38
CA LEU A 591 1.54 13.04 -5.63
C LEU A 591 2.12 13.21 -4.23
N ALA A 592 2.32 12.12 -3.50
CA ALA A 592 2.91 12.14 -2.16
C ALA A 592 4.32 12.74 -2.16
N GLN A 593 5.15 12.41 -3.16
CA GLN A 593 6.51 12.95 -3.29
C GLN A 593 6.49 14.46 -3.59
N LEU A 594 5.66 14.89 -4.55
CA LEU A 594 5.49 16.31 -4.87
C LEU A 594 5.04 17.11 -3.64
N HIS A 595 4.11 16.55 -2.86
CA HIS A 595 3.62 17.17 -1.63
C HIS A 595 4.71 17.27 -0.56
N GLN A 596 5.47 16.21 -0.32
CA GLN A 596 6.58 16.20 0.64
C GLN A 596 7.67 17.20 0.29
N LEU A 597 8.05 17.28 -1.01
CA LEU A 597 9.04 18.27 -1.50
C LEU A 597 8.51 19.71 -1.34
N ARG A 598 7.25 19.96 -1.72
CA ARG A 598 6.62 21.28 -1.50
C ARG A 598 6.66 21.69 -0.03
N GLY A 599 6.45 20.76 0.89
CA GLY A 599 6.53 20.99 2.34
C GLY A 599 7.93 21.35 2.86
N ARG A 600 8.98 21.31 2.03
CA ARG A 600 10.34 21.74 2.39
C ARG A 600 10.54 23.25 2.32
N VAL A 601 9.64 23.97 1.68
CA VAL A 601 9.59 25.45 1.68
C VAL A 601 8.37 25.93 2.46
N GLY A 602 8.26 27.23 2.73
CA GLY A 602 7.19 27.79 3.54
C GLY A 602 7.33 27.55 5.04
N ARG A 603 8.57 27.45 5.53
CA ARG A 603 8.89 27.28 6.96
C ARG A 603 9.28 28.57 7.66
N GLY A 604 9.47 29.64 6.91
CA GLY A 604 9.71 30.99 7.40
C GLY A 604 8.46 31.87 7.29
N ALA A 605 8.58 33.14 7.68
CA ALA A 605 7.51 34.13 7.59
C ALA A 605 7.28 34.66 6.15
N GLU A 606 8.20 34.40 5.23
CA GLU A 606 8.11 34.90 3.86
C GLU A 606 7.23 33.98 2.96
N ALA A 607 6.55 34.64 2.01
CA ALA A 607 5.77 33.93 0.99
C ALA A 607 6.65 32.99 0.16
N SER A 608 6.26 31.75 0.06
CA SER A 608 7.00 30.71 -0.61
C SER A 608 6.27 30.15 -1.83
N SER A 609 7.06 29.70 -2.82
CA SER A 609 6.52 29.19 -4.08
C SER A 609 7.13 27.83 -4.43
N CYS A 610 6.31 26.98 -5.07
CA CYS A 610 6.73 25.70 -5.65
C CYS A 610 6.44 25.73 -7.16
N VAL A 611 7.48 25.58 -7.97
CA VAL A 611 7.41 25.55 -9.44
C VAL A 611 7.55 24.11 -9.91
N LEU A 612 6.51 23.58 -10.56
CA LEU A 612 6.50 22.25 -11.16
C LEU A 612 6.78 22.40 -12.66
N LEU A 613 8.01 22.10 -13.08
CA LEU A 613 8.37 22.06 -14.49
C LEU A 613 7.97 20.74 -15.10
N TYR A 614 7.33 20.77 -16.27
CA TYR A 614 6.89 19.57 -16.96
C TYR A 614 7.25 19.55 -18.43
N ARG A 615 7.43 18.36 -19.01
CA ARG A 615 7.69 18.14 -20.43
C ARG A 615 6.39 17.70 -21.13
N ALA A 616 6.04 18.42 -22.20
CA ALA A 616 4.90 18.06 -23.04
C ALA A 616 5.24 16.92 -24.03
N PRO A 617 4.27 16.09 -24.48
CA PRO A 617 2.86 16.08 -24.08
C PRO A 617 2.62 15.38 -22.72
N LEU A 618 1.69 15.89 -21.91
CA LEU A 618 1.28 15.26 -20.67
C LEU A 618 0.24 14.16 -20.92
N SER A 619 0.44 13.00 -20.28
CA SER A 619 -0.63 12.00 -20.16
C SER A 619 -1.81 12.54 -19.34
N ALA A 620 -3.00 11.95 -19.49
CA ALA A 620 -4.18 12.33 -18.71
C ALA A 620 -3.92 12.21 -17.20
N LEU A 621 -3.27 11.13 -16.76
CA LEU A 621 -2.91 10.89 -15.37
C LEU A 621 -1.91 11.92 -14.83
N ALA A 622 -0.87 12.26 -15.61
CA ALA A 622 0.11 13.27 -15.21
C ALA A 622 -0.52 14.66 -15.07
N ARG A 623 -1.44 15.01 -15.98
CA ARG A 623 -2.19 16.28 -15.94
C ARG A 623 -3.03 16.38 -14.66
N GLU A 624 -3.76 15.33 -14.31
CA GLU A 624 -4.57 15.31 -13.08
C GLU A 624 -3.69 15.40 -11.83
N ARG A 625 -2.56 14.66 -11.77
CA ARG A 625 -1.63 14.76 -10.64
C ARG A 625 -1.10 16.19 -10.42
N LEU A 626 -0.61 16.84 -11.48
CA LEU A 626 -0.10 18.21 -11.39
C LEU A 626 -1.20 19.21 -11.01
N LYS A 627 -2.43 18.99 -11.49
CA LYS A 627 -3.61 19.79 -11.12
C LYS A 627 -3.90 19.69 -9.64
N VAL A 628 -3.94 18.48 -9.07
CA VAL A 628 -4.22 18.25 -7.64
C VAL A 628 -3.22 18.99 -6.76
N VAL A 629 -1.91 18.89 -7.03
CA VAL A 629 -0.88 19.56 -6.23
C VAL A 629 -0.96 21.10 -6.37
N ARG A 630 -1.39 21.61 -7.53
CA ARG A 630 -1.59 23.04 -7.74
C ARG A 630 -2.79 23.59 -6.95
N GLU A 631 -3.88 22.82 -6.89
CA GLU A 631 -5.17 23.28 -6.36
C GLU A 631 -5.31 23.04 -4.85
N SER A 632 -4.66 22.02 -4.29
CA SER A 632 -4.74 21.69 -2.88
C SER A 632 -3.40 21.83 -2.16
N CYS A 633 -3.44 22.42 -0.96
CA CYS A 633 -2.34 22.42 -0.01
C CYS A 633 -2.55 21.40 1.13
N ASP A 634 -3.73 20.79 1.22
CA ASP A 634 -4.06 19.80 2.23
C ASP A 634 -3.45 18.43 1.88
N GLY A 635 -2.54 17.96 2.72
CA GLY A 635 -1.87 16.68 2.53
C GLY A 635 -2.82 15.48 2.59
N PHE A 636 -3.92 15.55 3.38
CA PHE A 636 -4.91 14.47 3.45
C PHE A 636 -5.73 14.37 2.17
N GLU A 637 -6.13 15.53 1.60
CA GLU A 637 -6.82 15.57 0.31
C GLU A 637 -5.91 15.06 -0.82
N ILE A 638 -4.64 15.49 -0.84
CA ILE A 638 -3.65 15.01 -1.82
C ILE A 638 -3.44 13.49 -1.70
N ALA A 639 -3.33 12.97 -0.49
CA ALA A 639 -3.18 11.53 -0.27
C ALA A 639 -4.42 10.74 -0.72
N ARG A 640 -5.62 11.28 -0.49
CA ARG A 640 -6.87 10.70 -0.98
C ARG A 640 -6.90 10.66 -2.51
N ARG A 641 -6.53 11.78 -3.16
CA ARG A 641 -6.46 11.85 -4.63
C ARG A 641 -5.35 10.98 -5.22
N ASP A 642 -4.20 10.85 -4.54
CA ASP A 642 -3.11 9.95 -4.97
C ASP A 642 -3.61 8.50 -5.01
N LEU A 643 -4.37 8.09 -3.99
CA LEU A 643 -4.99 6.78 -3.91
C LEU A 643 -6.02 6.55 -5.04
N GLU A 644 -6.87 7.55 -5.33
CA GLU A 644 -7.86 7.50 -6.41
C GLU A 644 -7.19 7.38 -7.81
N LEU A 645 -6.10 8.11 -8.05
CA LEU A 645 -5.44 8.16 -9.34
C LEU A 645 -4.54 6.95 -9.64
N ARG A 646 -3.91 6.36 -8.62
CA ARG A 646 -3.07 5.16 -8.79
C ARG A 646 -3.88 3.91 -9.03
N GLY A 647 -5.10 3.86 -8.51
CA GLY A 647 -5.88 2.64 -8.47
C GLY A 647 -5.32 1.61 -7.47
N PRO A 648 -6.09 0.56 -7.19
CA PRO A 648 -5.77 -0.42 -6.14
C PRO A 648 -4.54 -1.30 -6.44
N GLY A 649 -4.19 -1.48 -7.71
CA GLY A 649 -3.14 -2.42 -8.15
C GLY A 649 -1.71 -1.95 -7.82
N GLU A 650 -1.41 -0.68 -7.90
CA GLU A 650 -0.05 -0.15 -7.67
C GLU A 650 0.31 -0.01 -6.19
N LEU A 651 -0.65 0.27 -5.33
CA LEU A 651 -0.43 0.36 -3.88
C LEU A 651 -0.11 -1.00 -3.24
N LEU A 652 -0.69 -2.07 -3.78
CA LEU A 652 -0.46 -3.43 -3.32
C LEU A 652 0.84 -4.05 -3.86
N GLY A 653 1.40 -3.48 -4.93
CA GLY A 653 2.64 -3.96 -5.57
C GLY A 653 3.94 -3.58 -4.84
N THR A 654 3.92 -2.58 -3.98
CA THR A 654 5.11 -2.20 -3.20
C THR A 654 5.21 -3.05 -1.93
N ARG A 655 6.13 -4.00 -1.91
CA ARG A 655 6.51 -4.82 -0.74
C ARG A 655 6.89 -4.02 0.53
N GLN A 656 6.75 -2.69 0.47
CA GLN A 656 7.18 -1.77 1.53
C GLN A 656 6.09 -1.44 2.57
N THR A 657 4.80 -1.67 2.28
CA THR A 657 3.72 -1.17 3.15
C THR A 657 3.25 -2.15 4.23
N GLY A 658 3.67 -3.42 4.19
CA GLY A 658 3.17 -4.43 5.15
C GLY A 658 1.66 -4.69 5.06
N LEU A 659 0.98 -4.12 4.08
CA LEU A 659 -0.43 -4.37 3.79
C LEU A 659 -0.61 -5.78 3.23
N ALA A 660 -1.51 -6.53 3.82
CA ALA A 660 -1.90 -7.83 3.28
C ALA A 660 -2.48 -7.66 1.87
N GLN A 661 -2.06 -8.51 0.95
CA GLN A 661 -2.63 -8.56 -0.40
C GLN A 661 -4.08 -8.99 -0.32
N LEU A 662 -5.03 -8.05 -0.53
CA LEU A 662 -6.45 -8.36 -0.63
C LEU A 662 -6.71 -9.11 -1.95
N ARG A 663 -7.56 -10.14 -1.89
CA ARG A 663 -7.88 -11.01 -3.04
C ARG A 663 -9.07 -10.49 -3.83
N VAL A 664 -10.05 -9.91 -3.15
CA VAL A 664 -11.36 -9.50 -3.68
C VAL A 664 -11.64 -8.04 -3.38
N ALA A 665 -11.43 -7.63 -2.14
CA ALA A 665 -11.72 -6.29 -1.67
C ALA A 665 -10.77 -5.26 -2.27
N ASP A 666 -11.32 -4.09 -2.53
CA ASP A 666 -10.61 -2.90 -2.95
C ASP A 666 -10.92 -1.77 -1.97
N LEU A 667 -9.90 -1.27 -1.27
CA LEU A 667 -10.09 -0.29 -0.19
C LEU A 667 -10.73 1.02 -0.63
N MET A 668 -10.64 1.36 -1.93
CA MET A 668 -11.30 2.54 -2.46
C MET A 668 -12.73 2.27 -2.90
N ARG A 669 -12.92 1.21 -3.67
CA ARG A 669 -14.23 0.80 -4.17
C ARG A 669 -15.17 0.44 -3.01
N ASP A 670 -14.63 -0.26 -2.01
CA ASP A 670 -15.39 -0.86 -0.91
C ASP A 670 -15.27 -0.06 0.40
N ALA A 671 -14.81 1.21 0.34
CA ALA A 671 -14.62 2.08 1.51
C ALA A 671 -15.90 2.28 2.34
N ASP A 672 -17.05 2.27 1.67
CA ASP A 672 -18.37 2.40 2.29
C ASP A 672 -18.75 1.19 3.17
N LEU A 673 -18.09 0.04 3.00
CA LEU A 673 -18.28 -1.13 3.85
C LEU A 673 -17.55 -1.02 5.20
N LEU A 674 -16.51 -0.19 5.31
CA LEU A 674 -15.62 -0.15 6.47
C LEU A 674 -16.31 0.18 7.81
N PRO A 675 -17.27 1.14 7.89
CA PRO A 675 -17.99 1.37 9.13
C PRO A 675 -18.73 0.12 9.60
N ARG A 676 -19.38 -0.58 8.68
CA ARG A 676 -20.11 -1.81 9.02
C ARG A 676 -19.18 -2.97 9.37
N VAL A 677 -18.00 -3.06 8.72
CA VAL A 677 -16.94 -4.02 9.07
C VAL A 677 -16.52 -3.85 10.55
N GLN A 678 -16.37 -2.60 11.01
CA GLN A 678 -15.98 -2.31 12.40
C GLN A 678 -17.07 -2.71 13.39
N GLU A 679 -18.32 -2.32 13.14
CA GLU A 679 -19.45 -2.70 13.98
C GLU A 679 -19.60 -4.22 14.06
N THR A 680 -19.51 -4.89 12.90
CA THR A 680 -19.60 -6.34 12.81
C THR A 680 -18.44 -7.04 13.53
N ALA A 681 -17.24 -6.50 13.46
CA ALA A 681 -16.09 -7.05 14.18
C ALA A 681 -16.28 -7.01 15.69
N GLU A 682 -16.81 -5.91 16.24
CA GLU A 682 -17.12 -5.82 17.67
C GLU A 682 -18.19 -6.85 18.07
N LEU A 683 -19.25 -6.96 17.27
CA LEU A 683 -20.32 -7.91 17.51
C LEU A 683 -19.82 -9.36 17.49
N LEU A 684 -19.00 -9.72 16.49
CA LEU A 684 -18.43 -11.07 16.41
C LEU A 684 -17.52 -11.38 17.60
N LEU A 685 -16.68 -10.43 18.00
CA LEU A 685 -15.78 -10.61 19.15
C LEU A 685 -16.53 -10.69 20.49
N ALA A 686 -17.72 -10.10 20.59
CA ALA A 686 -18.55 -10.13 21.79
C ALA A 686 -19.49 -11.36 21.85
N SER A 687 -20.15 -11.69 20.72
CA SER A 687 -21.27 -12.62 20.71
C SER A 687 -20.99 -13.93 19.96
N TYR A 688 -19.98 -13.96 19.07
CA TYR A 688 -19.68 -15.14 18.22
C TYR A 688 -18.16 -15.38 18.11
N PRO A 689 -17.41 -15.43 19.24
CA PRO A 689 -15.96 -15.52 19.21
C PRO A 689 -15.44 -16.79 18.51
N GLU A 690 -16.20 -17.87 18.51
CA GLU A 690 -15.89 -19.15 17.85
C GLU A 690 -15.82 -19.06 16.33
N ASN A 691 -16.49 -18.06 15.72
CA ASN A 691 -16.49 -17.86 14.27
C ASN A 691 -15.25 -17.13 13.78
N VAL A 692 -14.57 -16.37 14.65
CA VAL A 692 -13.47 -15.48 14.30
C VAL A 692 -12.26 -16.24 13.76
N ALA A 693 -11.90 -17.34 14.39
CA ALA A 693 -10.76 -18.17 13.99
C ALA A 693 -10.95 -18.79 12.59
N GLY A 694 -12.15 -19.28 12.30
CA GLY A 694 -12.49 -19.86 10.99
C GLY A 694 -12.50 -18.83 9.88
N LEU A 695 -13.06 -17.64 10.15
CA LEU A 695 -13.08 -16.52 9.21
C LEU A 695 -11.67 -16.04 8.86
N ALA A 696 -10.82 -15.85 9.87
CA ALA A 696 -9.41 -15.45 9.69
C ALA A 696 -8.62 -16.52 8.90
N ALA A 697 -8.81 -17.82 9.23
CA ALA A 697 -8.11 -18.91 8.56
C ALA A 697 -8.47 -19.02 7.06
N ARG A 698 -9.70 -18.69 6.68
CA ARG A 698 -10.17 -18.70 5.27
C ARG A 698 -9.47 -17.67 4.42
N TRP A 699 -9.33 -16.43 4.91
CA TRP A 699 -8.85 -15.30 4.11
C TRP A 699 -7.36 -15.06 4.24
N ILE A 700 -6.80 -15.26 5.43
CA ILE A 700 -5.41 -14.94 5.75
C ILE A 700 -4.51 -16.17 5.68
N GLY A 701 -5.10 -17.37 5.80
CA GLY A 701 -4.38 -18.64 5.75
C GLY A 701 -3.79 -19.06 7.10
N ALA A 702 -3.69 -20.37 7.32
CA ALA A 702 -3.14 -20.95 8.54
C ALA A 702 -1.59 -20.81 8.65
N GLY A 703 -0.92 -20.39 7.57
CA GLY A 703 0.55 -20.34 7.46
C GLY A 703 1.18 -18.99 7.74
N GLU A 704 0.48 -17.90 7.54
CA GLU A 704 0.94 -16.57 7.95
C GLU A 704 0.65 -16.39 9.44
N ARG A 705 1.57 -16.88 10.26
CA ARG A 705 1.66 -16.50 11.66
C ARG A 705 1.98 -15.00 11.69
N TYR A 706 0.96 -14.17 11.60
CA TYR A 706 1.04 -12.73 11.90
C TYR A 706 1.55 -12.44 13.33
N GLY A 707 1.94 -13.46 14.05
CA GLY A 707 2.45 -13.40 15.41
C GLY A 707 3.93 -13.01 15.54
N ARG A 708 4.68 -12.79 14.45
CA ARG A 708 6.11 -12.42 14.51
C ARG A 708 6.59 -11.42 13.47
N VAL A 709 5.70 -10.83 12.68
CA VAL A 709 6.06 -9.82 11.68
C VAL A 709 5.15 -8.60 11.86
N GLY A 710 5.51 -7.76 12.79
CA GLY A 710 4.87 -6.50 13.04
C GLY A 710 5.81 -5.55 13.75
#